data_f0f32af2e9132129f0000974ba81fc4b
#
_entry.id   f0f32af2e9132129f0000974ba81fc4b
#
_cell.length_a   1.000
_cell.length_b   1.000
_cell.length_c   1.000
_cell.angle_alpha   90.00
_cell.angle_beta   90.00
_cell.angle_gamma   90.00
#
_symmetry.space_group_name_H-M   'P 1'
#
loop_
_entity.id
_entity.type
_entity.pdbx_description
1 polymer ?
#
loop_
_entity_poly.entity_id
_entity_poly.type
_entity_poly.pdbx_seq_one_letter_code
_entity_poly.pdbx_strand_id
1 'polypeptide(L)'
;MYGGKSDLEVLNSIYTSTYGKTAPDGYLADLLAHGSLESSITTVVNDLLNYNGFDAGTLASQSNYDSQLNTIMYPSYDVAGGAQGVSDVLALYYLVGIDPVSGTVNSLGSQINAGSLTFEQAASKFVNDRPALKSLTNDAFVKLVFTEAYGRAPTSTELNSYTSFLANGGDRGQMLVNVTNDLRGTVGANDQAAQQQFQHDTTPHAPGVIADLASQEQVASIFLAIPERNVDAQGLDDWSSYLNKDGHSLNSLTAKLITSAEFQKKGAALSGNDYIQHVFTAVHGVPATAAQLAQYAKLGSDKSLITTAIINDLRTSTATDAATVTQQHAFEYDIGTSLTYKTAATLSASAAGGNATGTVNTGSSHVLTNAETAVLVNAVLDANAATTVNLKFADHLANLTINGGSATTVNLSDNGVNTGVDVTVNNGNVILNASSGDDDVQVTSAANIAAGTAQFNLGNGNDNLQWAGNATNGVNVVSTNVRANGGNGVDTISANFITKQLTTTSTSGWLGTSYKTTVGTNAGQFSSFEKIDLGGYIGGTGATLNGSGVNVSSGHQFDFGVINGKATTDEIANAGSVTNVSASSTLGTQGFVLSSFADKVHVINVSGGNVAQLEVTGDATANSSIDFTFLKDATNKFNINFDAVSDSDVNAGSISLNSSSSAIFGTALSNVNINSSGTGDFSNVLNLAGSNSQVSNVNISGDHYLDLNIGSGYSSVRNIDASSNTAGVDITSNVAGSGQGIILNFLDLFPFNGITKAIAALFGFKSDDVHITGTAQDDVISAMGNSIVTGGAGADTFKLQSSTVDAGVTIKDFNTHQDTLVDQQSGLALTNNGAINGNNGTQVADYGYSSNDALQSILGGIITGGITSTINFFNAILGIKDQPLSHVGIVGSSAGSYVIVDNNGDGKLDNHDTLAFLQGVSHQDAANMYYNGSITTNGVQSHVTDIAHA
;
A
#
# COMPACT_ATOMS: atom_id res chain seq x y z
N MET A 1 -29.98 28.93 17.89
CA MET A 1 -30.64 29.43 19.10
C MET A 1 -30.17 30.84 19.50
N TYR A 2 -28.90 31.17 19.29
CA TYR A 2 -28.34 32.48 19.71
C TYR A 2 -27.99 33.45 18.57
N GLY A 3 -28.37 33.14 17.32
CA GLY A 3 -28.09 34.00 16.17
C GLY A 3 -28.68 35.41 16.34
N GLY A 4 -27.83 36.44 16.18
CA GLY A 4 -28.22 37.86 16.30
C GLY A 4 -28.17 38.45 17.70
N LYS A 5 -27.76 37.68 18.73
CA LYS A 5 -27.53 38.19 20.09
C LYS A 5 -26.09 38.61 20.28
N SER A 6 -25.84 39.61 21.11
CA SER A 6 -24.49 39.97 21.56
C SER A 6 -23.93 38.92 22.50
N ASP A 7 -22.59 38.85 22.61
CA ASP A 7 -21.89 37.90 23.49
C ASP A 7 -22.37 38.00 24.93
N LEU A 8 -22.64 39.22 25.42
CA LEU A 8 -23.18 39.44 26.76
C LEU A 8 -24.61 38.91 26.92
N GLU A 9 -25.48 39.03 25.91
CA GLU A 9 -26.80 38.48 25.93
C GLU A 9 -26.78 36.94 25.87
N VAL A 10 -25.86 36.35 25.11
CA VAL A 10 -25.66 34.92 25.07
C VAL A 10 -25.20 34.42 26.44
N LEU A 11 -24.16 35.05 27.02
CA LEU A 11 -23.59 34.64 28.30
C LEU A 11 -24.60 34.82 29.43
N ASN A 12 -25.41 35.89 29.42
CA ASN A 12 -26.46 36.07 30.40
C ASN A 12 -27.56 35.03 30.30
N SER A 13 -27.92 34.62 29.06
CA SER A 13 -28.86 33.54 28.85
C SER A 13 -28.31 32.18 29.38
N ILE A 14 -27.05 31.92 29.18
CA ILE A 14 -26.37 30.73 29.69
C ILE A 14 -26.29 30.77 31.21
N TYR A 15 -25.85 31.88 31.81
CA TYR A 15 -25.81 32.02 33.25
C TYR A 15 -27.20 31.78 33.91
N THR A 16 -28.23 32.39 33.34
CA THR A 16 -29.59 32.22 33.86
C THR A 16 -30.04 30.76 33.75
N SER A 17 -29.74 30.10 32.66
CA SER A 17 -30.07 28.67 32.47
C SER A 17 -29.29 27.78 33.43
N THR A 18 -28.03 28.12 33.73
CA THR A 18 -27.13 27.32 34.58
C THR A 18 -27.47 27.54 36.07
N TYR A 19 -27.58 28.79 36.50
CA TYR A 19 -27.79 29.13 37.91
C TYR A 19 -29.26 29.27 38.31
N GLY A 20 -30.19 29.29 37.37
CA GLY A 20 -31.61 29.52 37.64
C GLY A 20 -31.93 30.95 38.15
N LYS A 21 -31.00 31.86 38.10
CA LYS A 21 -31.10 33.24 38.56
C LYS A 21 -30.28 34.18 37.71
N THR A 22 -30.53 35.51 37.81
CA THR A 22 -29.72 36.51 37.11
C THR A 22 -28.32 36.63 37.69
N ALA A 23 -27.37 36.91 36.85
CA ALA A 23 -25.98 37.11 37.26
C ALA A 23 -25.82 38.37 38.14
N PRO A 24 -24.85 38.43 39.06
CA PRO A 24 -24.46 39.64 39.73
C PRO A 24 -24.08 40.76 38.76
N ASP A 25 -24.42 42.02 39.16
CA ASP A 25 -24.12 43.17 38.28
C ASP A 25 -22.64 43.25 37.94
N GLY A 26 -22.36 43.40 36.64
CA GLY A 26 -21.02 43.52 36.10
C GLY A 26 -20.22 42.22 35.95
N TYR A 27 -20.60 41.13 36.62
CA TYR A 27 -19.85 39.86 36.59
C TYR A 27 -19.58 39.28 35.17
N LEU A 28 -20.65 39.20 34.37
CA LEU A 28 -20.54 38.63 33.01
C LEU A 28 -19.81 39.55 32.03
N ALA A 29 -19.95 40.88 32.23
CA ALA A 29 -19.22 41.87 31.44
C ALA A 29 -17.69 41.82 31.76
N ASP A 30 -17.35 41.57 33.03
CA ASP A 30 -15.95 41.40 33.44
C ASP A 30 -15.32 40.12 32.85
N LEU A 31 -16.04 39.01 32.83
CA LEU A 31 -15.58 37.78 32.18
C LEU A 31 -15.30 37.99 30.69
N LEU A 32 -16.18 38.68 29.96
CA LEU A 32 -15.99 38.97 28.54
C LEU A 32 -14.88 40.01 28.28
N ALA A 33 -14.59 40.87 29.24
CA ALA A 33 -13.48 41.83 29.13
C ALA A 33 -12.12 41.16 29.24
N HIS A 34 -12.04 39.99 29.88
CA HIS A 34 -10.80 39.26 30.13
C HIS A 34 -10.68 37.93 29.34
N GLY A 35 -11.69 37.53 28.57
CA GLY A 35 -11.72 36.29 27.82
C GLY A 35 -12.65 36.30 26.61
N SER A 36 -12.61 35.22 25.83
CA SER A 36 -13.59 34.98 24.76
C SER A 36 -14.95 34.58 25.32
N LEU A 37 -16.01 34.65 24.51
CA LEU A 37 -17.32 34.13 24.88
C LEU A 37 -17.25 32.66 25.31
N GLU A 38 -16.50 31.82 24.60
CA GLU A 38 -16.30 30.41 24.90
C GLU A 38 -15.62 30.18 26.25
N SER A 39 -14.53 30.89 26.54
CA SER A 39 -13.87 30.81 27.85
C SER A 39 -14.74 31.33 28.98
N SER A 40 -15.54 32.37 28.75
CA SER A 40 -16.48 32.92 29.72
C SER A 40 -17.61 31.94 30.03
N ILE A 41 -18.14 31.25 29.02
CA ILE A 41 -19.14 30.17 29.21
C ILE A 41 -18.55 29.06 30.05
N THR A 42 -17.34 28.62 29.72
CA THR A 42 -16.62 27.54 30.44
C THR A 42 -16.43 27.93 31.91
N THR A 43 -16.04 29.17 32.19
CA THR A 43 -15.89 29.68 33.55
C THR A 43 -17.20 29.65 34.30
N VAL A 44 -18.28 30.16 33.73
CA VAL A 44 -19.63 30.18 34.37
C VAL A 44 -20.08 28.78 34.75
N VAL A 45 -19.89 27.81 33.85
CA VAL A 45 -20.30 26.42 34.09
C VAL A 45 -19.41 25.78 35.17
N ASN A 46 -18.09 25.92 35.07
CA ASN A 46 -17.14 25.33 36.02
C ASN A 46 -17.27 25.92 37.42
N ASP A 47 -17.52 27.23 37.53
CA ASP A 47 -17.74 27.87 38.81
C ASP A 47 -18.95 27.27 39.54
N LEU A 48 -20.02 26.91 38.83
CA LEU A 48 -21.17 26.24 39.45
C LEU A 48 -20.83 24.77 39.77
N LEU A 49 -20.27 24.02 38.83
CA LEU A 49 -20.00 22.59 39.02
C LEU A 49 -19.01 22.33 40.18
N ASN A 50 -18.03 23.21 40.31
CA ASN A 50 -17.00 23.10 41.38
C ASN A 50 -17.31 23.93 42.61
N TYR A 51 -18.54 24.45 42.76
CA TYR A 51 -18.90 25.26 43.89
C TYR A 51 -18.87 24.46 45.21
N ASN A 52 -18.05 24.87 46.15
CA ASN A 52 -17.89 24.26 47.46
C ASN A 52 -18.20 25.21 48.63
N GLY A 53 -18.90 26.30 48.35
CA GLY A 53 -19.36 27.28 49.34
C GLY A 53 -20.64 26.85 50.05
N PHE A 54 -21.09 27.69 50.97
CA PHE A 54 -22.26 27.41 51.82
C PHE A 54 -23.50 28.16 51.43
N ASP A 55 -23.54 28.89 50.32
CA ASP A 55 -24.76 29.57 49.86
C ASP A 55 -25.81 28.58 49.39
N ALA A 56 -26.87 28.47 50.15
CA ALA A 56 -27.93 27.51 49.87
C ALA A 56 -28.57 27.66 48.48
N GLY A 57 -28.62 28.91 47.96
CA GLY A 57 -29.17 29.18 46.62
C GLY A 57 -28.28 28.68 45.53
N THR A 58 -26.97 28.82 45.66
CA THR A 58 -25.96 28.33 44.71
C THR A 58 -25.85 26.80 44.77
N LEU A 59 -25.92 26.20 45.97
CA LEU A 59 -25.95 24.73 46.13
C LEU A 59 -27.22 24.12 45.49
N ALA A 60 -28.37 24.77 45.63
CA ALA A 60 -29.58 24.35 44.97
C ALA A 60 -29.49 24.47 43.42
N SER A 61 -28.85 25.54 42.92
CA SER A 61 -28.57 25.69 41.48
C SER A 61 -27.61 24.62 40.97
N GLN A 62 -26.58 24.31 41.71
CA GLN A 62 -25.60 23.24 41.39
C GLN A 62 -26.33 21.89 41.30
N SER A 63 -27.09 21.52 42.35
CA SER A 63 -27.83 20.26 42.36
C SER A 63 -28.86 20.14 41.23
N ASN A 64 -29.53 21.26 40.91
CA ASN A 64 -30.51 21.29 39.82
C ASN A 64 -29.82 21.19 38.44
N TYR A 65 -28.69 21.86 38.25
CA TYR A 65 -27.89 21.80 37.01
C TYR A 65 -27.27 20.42 36.82
N ASP A 66 -26.70 19.83 37.86
CA ASP A 66 -26.21 18.45 37.85
C ASP A 66 -27.35 17.47 37.48
N SER A 67 -28.54 17.63 38.04
CA SER A 67 -29.68 16.79 37.67
C SER A 67 -30.11 16.95 36.22
N GLN A 68 -30.07 18.16 35.65
CA GLN A 68 -30.38 18.40 34.25
C GLN A 68 -29.28 17.86 33.32
N LEU A 69 -27.99 18.05 33.65
CA LEU A 69 -26.87 17.45 32.95
C LEU A 69 -27.02 15.93 32.94
N ASN A 70 -27.26 15.33 34.09
CA ASN A 70 -27.49 13.91 34.25
C ASN A 70 -28.60 13.41 33.32
N THR A 71 -29.71 14.13 33.21
CA THR A 71 -30.84 13.77 32.33
C THR A 71 -30.46 13.80 30.83
N ILE A 72 -29.63 14.76 30.42
CA ILE A 72 -29.22 14.92 29.03
C ILE A 72 -28.10 13.91 28.67
N MET A 73 -27.21 13.67 29.61
CA MET A 73 -25.99 12.87 29.39
C MET A 73 -26.19 11.38 29.65
N TYR A 74 -27.30 10.95 30.22
CA TYR A 74 -27.58 9.58 30.64
C TYR A 74 -28.78 8.94 29.93
N PRO A 75 -28.76 8.78 28.60
CA PRO A 75 -29.84 8.16 27.84
C PRO A 75 -30.03 6.66 28.13
N SER A 76 -29.13 6.02 28.87
CA SER A 76 -29.23 4.58 29.19
C SER A 76 -30.27 4.24 30.22
N TYR A 77 -30.70 5.22 31.07
CA TYR A 77 -31.73 5.06 32.06
C TYR A 77 -32.83 6.08 31.84
N ASP A 78 -34.08 5.64 31.96
CA ASP A 78 -35.23 6.53 31.87
C ASP A 78 -35.42 7.30 33.20
N VAL A 79 -34.76 8.45 33.30
CA VAL A 79 -34.84 9.34 34.47
C VAL A 79 -35.87 10.44 34.29
N ALA A 80 -36.69 10.40 33.25
CA ALA A 80 -37.69 11.42 32.96
C ALA A 80 -38.73 11.60 34.10
N GLY A 81 -38.99 10.54 34.86
CA GLY A 81 -39.84 10.59 36.06
C GLY A 81 -39.11 10.90 37.38
N GLY A 82 -37.83 11.14 37.32
CA GLY A 82 -36.95 11.37 38.47
C GLY A 82 -35.83 10.29 38.59
N ALA A 83 -34.65 10.71 39.04
CA ALA A 83 -33.51 9.83 39.22
C ALA A 83 -33.65 8.87 40.40
N GLN A 84 -34.52 9.20 41.39
CA GLN A 84 -34.59 8.44 42.64
C GLN A 84 -35.02 6.99 42.42
N GLY A 85 -36.06 6.73 41.60
CA GLY A 85 -36.52 5.36 41.36
C GLY A 85 -35.49 4.52 40.63
N VAL A 86 -34.72 5.13 39.71
CA VAL A 86 -33.57 4.48 39.06
C VAL A 86 -32.48 4.16 40.06
N SER A 87 -32.12 5.14 40.92
CA SER A 87 -31.12 4.95 41.98
C SER A 87 -31.56 3.84 42.98
N ASP A 88 -32.85 3.77 43.32
CA ASP A 88 -33.39 2.71 44.18
C ASP A 88 -33.21 1.31 43.58
N VAL A 89 -33.45 1.18 42.26
CA VAL A 89 -33.25 -0.11 41.58
C VAL A 89 -31.78 -0.45 41.41
N LEU A 90 -30.92 0.54 41.11
CA LEU A 90 -29.47 0.33 41.07
C LEU A 90 -28.91 -0.14 42.41
N ALA A 91 -29.45 0.39 43.55
CA ALA A 91 -29.08 -0.06 44.88
C ALA A 91 -29.41 -1.55 45.09
N LEU A 92 -30.51 -2.06 44.55
CA LEU A 92 -30.82 -3.50 44.63
C LEU A 92 -29.82 -4.35 43.92
N TYR A 93 -29.37 -3.92 42.72
CA TYR A 93 -28.32 -4.64 41.96
C TYR A 93 -26.97 -4.61 42.68
N TYR A 94 -26.61 -3.44 43.20
CA TYR A 94 -25.39 -3.25 43.97
C TYR A 94 -25.30 -4.18 45.18
N LEU A 95 -26.35 -4.21 46.01
CA LEU A 95 -26.40 -4.97 47.24
C LEU A 95 -26.36 -6.48 47.05
N VAL A 96 -26.55 -6.98 45.85
CA VAL A 96 -26.48 -8.41 45.56
C VAL A 96 -25.33 -8.79 44.59
N GLY A 97 -24.50 -7.81 44.23
CA GLY A 97 -23.33 -8.00 43.35
C GLY A 97 -23.69 -8.51 41.96
N ILE A 98 -24.79 -8.01 41.37
CA ILE A 98 -25.26 -8.41 40.04
C ILE A 98 -25.25 -7.16 39.12
N ASP A 99 -24.79 -7.33 37.90
CA ASP A 99 -24.76 -6.25 36.92
C ASP A 99 -26.17 -5.76 36.56
N PRO A 100 -26.39 -4.43 36.53
CA PRO A 100 -27.66 -3.84 36.21
C PRO A 100 -28.13 -4.16 34.78
N VAL A 101 -29.38 -4.59 34.63
CA VAL A 101 -30.03 -4.75 33.34
C VAL A 101 -30.90 -3.55 33.05
N SER A 102 -30.48 -2.70 32.10
CA SER A 102 -31.11 -1.40 31.80
C SER A 102 -32.63 -1.48 31.61
N GLY A 103 -33.15 -2.50 30.93
CA GLY A 103 -34.60 -2.70 30.78
C GLY A 103 -35.32 -2.92 32.09
N THR A 104 -34.71 -3.65 33.05
CA THR A 104 -35.30 -3.86 34.39
C THR A 104 -35.17 -2.61 35.25
N VAL A 105 -34.02 -1.93 35.18
CA VAL A 105 -33.80 -0.68 35.94
C VAL A 105 -34.82 0.38 35.52
N ASN A 106 -34.95 0.59 34.20
CA ASN A 106 -35.92 1.57 33.68
C ASN A 106 -37.38 1.19 34.05
N SER A 107 -37.74 -0.08 33.88
CA SER A 107 -39.13 -0.52 34.18
C SER A 107 -39.50 -0.40 35.63
N LEU A 108 -38.64 -0.84 36.55
CA LEU A 108 -38.92 -0.72 37.98
C LEU A 108 -38.78 0.70 38.50
N GLY A 109 -37.74 1.43 38.01
CA GLY A 109 -37.48 2.82 38.36
C GLY A 109 -38.65 3.74 37.98
N SER A 110 -39.18 3.58 36.76
CA SER A 110 -40.38 4.32 36.33
C SER A 110 -41.61 4.01 37.19
N GLN A 111 -41.80 2.77 37.62
CA GLN A 111 -42.91 2.37 38.46
C GLN A 111 -42.78 2.96 39.87
N ILE A 112 -41.58 3.03 40.44
CA ILE A 112 -41.28 3.69 41.72
C ILE A 112 -41.55 5.20 41.58
N ASN A 113 -41.03 5.85 40.57
CA ASN A 113 -41.19 7.27 40.32
C ASN A 113 -42.68 7.66 40.13
N ALA A 114 -43.45 6.80 39.47
CA ALA A 114 -44.88 7.00 39.28
C ALA A 114 -45.73 6.66 40.50
N GLY A 115 -45.12 6.16 41.59
CA GLY A 115 -45.87 5.72 42.79
C GLY A 115 -46.70 4.47 42.60
N SER A 116 -46.54 3.75 41.47
CA SER A 116 -47.26 2.52 41.20
C SER A 116 -46.69 1.31 41.93
N LEU A 117 -45.43 1.38 42.33
CA LEU A 117 -44.76 0.47 43.28
C LEU A 117 -44.05 1.30 44.34
N THR A 118 -44.03 0.83 45.59
CA THR A 118 -43.09 1.35 46.58
C THR A 118 -41.73 0.73 46.38
N PHE A 119 -40.65 1.30 46.91
CA PHE A 119 -39.33 0.74 46.83
C PHE A 119 -39.24 -0.66 47.44
N GLU A 120 -39.95 -0.87 48.59
CA GLU A 120 -40.08 -2.19 49.22
C GLU A 120 -40.73 -3.23 48.31
N GLN A 121 -41.83 -2.85 47.64
CA GLN A 121 -42.52 -3.73 46.69
C GLN A 121 -41.65 -4.08 45.50
N ALA A 122 -40.91 -3.10 44.97
CA ALA A 122 -39.96 -3.30 43.89
C ALA A 122 -38.80 -4.22 44.33
N ALA A 123 -38.25 -4.02 45.51
CA ALA A 123 -37.21 -4.85 46.10
C ALA A 123 -37.64 -6.32 46.32
N SER A 124 -38.86 -6.52 46.86
CA SER A 124 -39.44 -7.86 47.03
C SER A 124 -39.66 -8.57 45.69
N LYS A 125 -40.13 -7.85 44.69
CA LYS A 125 -40.26 -8.34 43.31
C LYS A 125 -38.89 -8.66 42.72
N PHE A 126 -37.90 -7.82 42.89
CA PHE A 126 -36.52 -8.01 42.40
C PHE A 126 -35.87 -9.29 42.94
N VAL A 127 -36.04 -9.59 44.25
CA VAL A 127 -35.56 -10.83 44.86
C VAL A 127 -36.36 -12.05 44.38
N ASN A 128 -37.71 -11.93 44.30
CA ASN A 128 -38.58 -13.06 43.91
C ASN A 128 -38.38 -13.47 42.43
N ASP A 129 -38.06 -12.53 41.55
CA ASP A 129 -37.77 -12.79 40.13
C ASP A 129 -36.41 -13.44 39.92
N ARG A 130 -35.60 -13.63 40.97
CA ARG A 130 -34.23 -14.21 40.89
C ARG A 130 -34.13 -15.48 41.71
N PRO A 131 -34.30 -16.68 41.09
CA PRO A 131 -34.21 -17.97 41.80
C PRO A 131 -32.92 -18.17 42.58
N ALA A 132 -31.80 -17.64 42.08
CA ALA A 132 -30.48 -17.73 42.73
C ALA A 132 -30.48 -17.02 44.11
N LEU A 133 -31.04 -15.80 44.21
CA LEU A 133 -31.17 -15.09 45.48
C LEU A 133 -32.19 -15.74 46.41
N LYS A 134 -33.29 -16.25 45.87
CA LYS A 134 -34.33 -16.89 46.61
C LYS A 134 -33.93 -18.20 47.24
N SER A 135 -33.01 -18.93 46.59
CA SER A 135 -32.54 -20.25 47.07
C SER A 135 -31.46 -20.14 48.17
N LEU A 136 -30.86 -19.00 48.43
CA LEU A 136 -29.90 -18.83 49.49
C LEU A 136 -30.51 -19.09 50.87
N THR A 137 -29.74 -19.61 51.82
CA THR A 137 -30.14 -19.60 53.24
C THR A 137 -30.14 -18.16 53.75
N ASN A 138 -30.90 -17.87 54.84
CA ASN A 138 -30.92 -16.54 55.41
C ASN A 138 -29.51 -16.02 55.79
N ASP A 139 -28.70 -16.89 56.37
CA ASP A 139 -27.30 -16.60 56.73
C ASP A 139 -26.46 -16.24 55.48
N ALA A 140 -26.57 -17.04 54.41
CA ALA A 140 -25.86 -16.81 53.17
C ALA A 140 -26.31 -15.49 52.49
N PHE A 141 -27.59 -15.21 52.51
CA PHE A 141 -28.15 -13.95 51.93
C PHE A 141 -27.67 -12.71 52.70
N VAL A 142 -27.72 -12.75 54.02
CA VAL A 142 -27.19 -11.63 54.87
C VAL A 142 -25.72 -11.42 54.63
N LYS A 143 -24.93 -12.49 54.59
CA LYS A 143 -23.50 -12.39 54.30
C LYS A 143 -23.21 -11.80 52.91
N LEU A 144 -23.93 -12.23 51.88
CA LEU A 144 -23.80 -11.68 50.53
C LEU A 144 -24.08 -10.16 50.57
N VAL A 145 -25.19 -9.75 51.10
CA VAL A 145 -25.62 -8.34 51.12
C VAL A 145 -24.61 -7.48 51.91
N PHE A 146 -24.11 -7.93 53.05
CA PHE A 146 -23.15 -7.16 53.84
C PHE A 146 -21.75 -7.10 53.15
N THR A 147 -21.35 -8.15 52.51
CA THR A 147 -20.09 -8.16 51.76
C THR A 147 -20.13 -7.16 50.61
N GLU A 148 -21.23 -7.16 49.87
CA GLU A 148 -21.40 -6.21 48.75
C GLU A 148 -21.64 -4.77 49.28
N ALA A 149 -22.42 -4.62 50.31
CA ALA A 149 -22.79 -3.30 50.83
C ALA A 149 -21.61 -2.59 51.52
N TYR A 150 -20.83 -3.28 52.33
CA TYR A 150 -19.82 -2.71 53.23
C TYR A 150 -18.41 -3.18 52.93
N GLY A 151 -18.23 -4.07 51.92
CA GLY A 151 -16.88 -4.63 51.65
C GLY A 151 -16.34 -5.55 52.77
N ARG A 152 -17.21 -5.89 53.75
CA ARG A 152 -16.81 -6.70 54.91
C ARG A 152 -17.91 -7.71 55.29
N ALA A 153 -17.53 -8.73 56.05
CA ALA A 153 -18.52 -9.62 56.63
C ALA A 153 -19.36 -8.91 57.72
N PRO A 154 -20.63 -9.30 57.90
CA PRO A 154 -21.43 -8.77 58.94
C PRO A 154 -20.87 -9.15 60.33
N THR A 155 -20.94 -8.24 61.27
CA THR A 155 -20.67 -8.56 62.69
C THR A 155 -21.65 -9.61 63.19
N SER A 156 -21.35 -10.27 64.33
CA SER A 156 -22.26 -11.24 64.93
C SER A 156 -23.62 -10.62 65.30
N THR A 157 -23.61 -9.35 65.69
CA THR A 157 -24.85 -8.58 66.01
C THR A 157 -25.68 -8.32 64.78
N GLU A 158 -25.09 -7.82 63.69
CA GLU A 158 -25.75 -7.56 62.42
C GLU A 158 -26.27 -8.88 61.81
N LEU A 159 -25.47 -9.94 61.76
CA LEU A 159 -25.87 -11.24 61.26
C LEU A 159 -27.09 -11.80 62.02
N ASN A 160 -27.00 -11.80 63.37
CA ASN A 160 -28.12 -12.29 64.18
C ASN A 160 -29.38 -11.46 64.07
N SER A 161 -29.26 -10.15 63.99
CA SER A 161 -30.40 -9.26 63.79
C SER A 161 -31.15 -9.53 62.48
N TYR A 162 -30.42 -9.56 61.35
CA TYR A 162 -31.04 -9.74 60.01
C TYR A 162 -31.46 -11.19 59.79
N THR A 163 -30.73 -12.20 60.28
CA THR A 163 -31.18 -13.59 60.18
C THR A 163 -32.41 -13.87 61.03
N SER A 164 -32.52 -13.25 62.23
CA SER A 164 -33.73 -13.33 63.05
C SER A 164 -34.92 -12.60 62.41
N PHE A 165 -34.70 -11.43 61.80
CA PHE A 165 -35.71 -10.72 61.03
C PHE A 165 -36.30 -11.61 59.92
N LEU A 166 -35.41 -12.22 59.09
CA LEU A 166 -35.83 -13.11 58.01
C LEU A 166 -36.48 -14.40 58.50
N ALA A 167 -36.01 -14.98 59.63
CA ALA A 167 -36.60 -16.20 60.24
C ALA A 167 -38.02 -15.95 60.84
N ASN A 168 -38.27 -14.75 61.28
CA ASN A 168 -39.60 -14.33 61.80
C ASN A 168 -40.56 -13.88 60.71
N GLY A 169 -40.30 -14.16 59.47
CA GLY A 169 -41.14 -13.84 58.33
C GLY A 169 -40.88 -12.50 57.67
N GLY A 170 -39.78 -11.85 58.01
CA GLY A 170 -39.32 -10.64 57.31
C GLY A 170 -39.00 -10.94 55.82
N ASP A 171 -39.26 -9.95 54.95
CA ASP A 171 -39.02 -10.05 53.52
C ASP A 171 -37.60 -9.66 53.18
N ARG A 172 -36.95 -10.42 52.27
CA ARG A 172 -35.57 -10.15 51.80
C ARG A 172 -35.46 -8.82 51.06
N GLY A 173 -36.49 -8.43 50.30
CA GLY A 173 -36.54 -7.14 49.67
C GLY A 173 -36.56 -6.02 50.70
N GLN A 174 -37.34 -6.15 51.78
CA GLN A 174 -37.33 -5.21 52.87
C GLN A 174 -35.96 -5.09 53.55
N MET A 175 -35.21 -6.20 53.64
CA MET A 175 -33.84 -6.18 54.14
C MET A 175 -32.93 -5.35 53.21
N LEU A 176 -33.03 -5.51 51.89
CA LEU A 176 -32.27 -4.68 50.94
C LEU A 176 -32.59 -3.19 51.08
N VAL A 177 -33.87 -2.84 51.27
CA VAL A 177 -34.30 -1.44 51.50
C VAL A 177 -33.69 -0.90 52.81
N ASN A 178 -33.70 -1.69 53.87
CA ASN A 178 -33.14 -1.28 55.15
C ASN A 178 -31.59 -0.98 55.00
N VAL A 179 -30.85 -1.89 54.36
CA VAL A 179 -29.42 -1.68 54.11
C VAL A 179 -29.17 -0.50 53.19
N THR A 180 -30.01 -0.29 52.16
CA THR A 180 -29.95 0.90 51.30
C THR A 180 -30.11 2.18 52.13
N ASN A 181 -31.12 2.22 53.02
CA ASN A 181 -31.37 3.39 53.85
C ASN A 181 -30.26 3.64 54.90
N ASP A 182 -29.64 2.56 55.44
CA ASP A 182 -28.50 2.66 56.29
C ASP A 182 -27.29 3.29 55.56
N LEU A 183 -27.02 2.87 54.33
CA LEU A 183 -25.90 3.41 53.49
C LEU A 183 -26.18 4.84 52.99
N ARG A 184 -27.46 5.24 52.88
CA ARG A 184 -27.84 6.63 52.55
C ARG A 184 -27.88 7.54 53.77
N GLY A 185 -27.96 6.95 54.95
CA GLY A 185 -28.00 7.66 56.19
C GLY A 185 -26.62 7.98 56.78
N THR A 186 -26.53 8.03 58.12
CA THR A 186 -25.27 8.21 58.84
C THR A 186 -24.63 6.87 59.16
N VAL A 187 -23.45 6.62 58.59
CA VAL A 187 -22.66 5.40 58.89
C VAL A 187 -21.53 5.69 59.89
N GLY A 188 -21.02 4.63 60.48
CA GLY A 188 -19.83 4.69 61.32
C GLY A 188 -18.57 5.01 60.51
N ALA A 189 -17.53 5.53 61.15
CA ALA A 189 -16.29 5.92 60.48
C ALA A 189 -15.65 4.80 59.65
N ASN A 190 -15.84 3.54 60.05
CA ASN A 190 -15.31 2.38 59.34
C ASN A 190 -16.08 2.03 58.06
N ASP A 191 -17.28 2.53 57.91
CA ASP A 191 -18.17 2.23 56.78
C ASP A 191 -18.36 3.43 55.83
N GLN A 192 -17.67 4.55 56.08
CA GLN A 192 -17.79 5.77 55.27
C GLN A 192 -17.27 5.57 53.84
N ALA A 193 -16.22 4.81 53.64
CA ALA A 193 -15.73 4.50 52.29
C ALA A 193 -16.74 3.64 51.51
N ALA A 194 -17.35 2.68 52.17
CA ALA A 194 -18.44 1.86 51.56
C ALA A 194 -19.68 2.68 51.26
N GLN A 195 -20.04 3.64 52.12
CA GLN A 195 -21.10 4.58 51.87
C GLN A 195 -20.85 5.44 50.63
N GLN A 196 -19.65 6.05 50.54
CA GLN A 196 -19.28 6.87 49.39
C GLN A 196 -19.35 6.07 48.09
N GLN A 197 -18.80 4.85 48.12
CA GLN A 197 -18.86 3.96 46.98
C GLN A 197 -20.31 3.59 46.61
N PHE A 198 -21.14 3.21 47.60
CA PHE A 198 -22.55 2.90 47.37
C PHE A 198 -23.28 4.08 46.73
N GLN A 199 -23.11 5.30 47.29
CA GLN A 199 -23.73 6.51 46.75
C GLN A 199 -23.27 6.79 45.30
N HIS A 200 -22.00 6.60 45.02
CA HIS A 200 -21.47 6.73 43.65
C HIS A 200 -22.12 5.70 42.71
N ASP A 201 -22.04 4.40 43.05
CA ASP A 201 -22.44 3.30 42.16
C ASP A 201 -23.96 3.18 41.98
N THR A 202 -24.75 3.75 42.89
CA THR A 202 -26.22 3.77 42.82
C THR A 202 -26.79 5.06 42.23
N THR A 203 -25.97 6.03 41.92
CA THR A 203 -26.35 7.22 41.15
C THR A 203 -26.36 6.89 39.66
N PRO A 204 -27.44 7.18 38.91
CA PRO A 204 -27.44 6.93 37.47
C PRO A 204 -26.34 7.71 36.76
N HIS A 205 -25.49 7.03 36.01
CA HIS A 205 -24.41 7.63 35.22
C HIS A 205 -24.58 7.40 33.72
N ALA A 206 -24.04 8.30 32.87
CA ALA A 206 -24.03 8.13 31.44
C ALA A 206 -22.89 7.20 31.03
N PRO A 207 -23.13 6.28 30.10
CA PRO A 207 -22.04 5.59 29.46
C PRO A 207 -21.12 6.59 28.74
N GLY A 208 -19.85 6.60 29.11
CA GLY A 208 -18.82 7.26 28.31
C GLY A 208 -18.58 8.73 28.57
N VAL A 209 -18.89 9.25 29.73
CA VAL A 209 -18.59 10.64 30.04
C VAL A 209 -17.88 10.80 31.38
N ILE A 210 -16.77 11.55 31.34
CA ILE A 210 -16.32 12.49 32.38
C ILE A 210 -15.04 12.12 33.10
N ALA A 211 -14.59 10.91 33.15
CA ALA A 211 -13.25 10.69 33.63
C ALA A 211 -12.24 11.17 32.59
N ASP A 212 -11.13 11.73 33.03
CA ASP A 212 -10.06 12.09 32.13
C ASP A 212 -9.52 10.84 31.42
N LEU A 213 -8.89 11.03 30.27
CA LEU A 213 -8.38 9.93 29.43
C LEU A 213 -7.39 9.05 30.21
N ALA A 214 -6.57 9.64 31.08
CA ALA A 214 -5.60 8.88 31.87
C ALA A 214 -6.30 7.90 32.81
N SER A 215 -7.38 8.32 33.49
CA SER A 215 -8.18 7.44 34.34
C SER A 215 -8.87 6.32 33.55
N GLN A 216 -9.39 6.61 32.37
CA GLN A 216 -10.00 5.60 31.49
C GLN A 216 -8.96 4.56 31.04
N GLU A 217 -7.80 4.98 30.61
CA GLU A 217 -6.71 4.09 30.19
C GLU A 217 -6.15 3.26 31.35
N GLN A 218 -6.09 3.83 32.56
CA GLN A 218 -5.71 3.09 33.77
C GLN A 218 -6.72 1.98 34.09
N VAL A 219 -8.01 2.24 33.98
CA VAL A 219 -9.06 1.21 34.15
C VAL A 219 -8.91 0.11 33.09
N ALA A 220 -8.82 0.48 31.82
CA ALA A 220 -8.64 -0.47 30.74
C ALA A 220 -7.41 -1.37 30.96
N SER A 221 -6.29 -0.78 31.39
CA SER A 221 -5.06 -1.53 31.66
C SER A 221 -5.21 -2.59 32.76
N ILE A 222 -6.03 -2.36 33.81
CA ILE A 222 -6.30 -3.38 34.84
C ILE A 222 -7.17 -4.51 34.27
N PHE A 223 -8.16 -4.20 33.46
CA PHE A 223 -9.03 -5.20 32.84
C PHE A 223 -8.27 -6.08 31.84
N LEU A 224 -7.31 -5.51 31.14
CA LEU A 224 -6.40 -6.28 30.27
C LEU A 224 -5.41 -7.13 31.09
N ALA A 225 -4.88 -6.60 32.21
CA ALA A 225 -3.84 -7.24 33.01
C ALA A 225 -4.31 -8.43 33.84
N ILE A 226 -5.58 -8.48 34.29
CA ILE A 226 -6.03 -9.50 35.23
C ILE A 226 -7.09 -10.43 34.63
N PRO A 227 -8.27 -9.93 34.21
CA PRO A 227 -9.27 -10.77 33.54
C PRO A 227 -9.00 -10.99 32.06
N GLU A 228 -7.95 -10.38 31.48
CA GLU A 228 -7.55 -10.49 30.07
C GLU A 228 -8.73 -10.22 29.13
N ARG A 229 -9.45 -9.13 29.36
CA ARG A 229 -10.58 -8.70 28.51
C ARG A 229 -10.68 -7.19 28.41
N ASN A 230 -11.35 -6.74 27.37
CA ASN A 230 -11.73 -5.32 27.27
C ASN A 230 -12.68 -4.94 28.39
N VAL A 231 -12.57 -3.68 28.84
CA VAL A 231 -13.50 -3.12 29.80
C VAL A 231 -14.84 -2.86 29.08
N ASP A 232 -15.95 -3.13 29.73
CA ASP A 232 -17.27 -2.75 29.25
C ASP A 232 -17.60 -1.28 29.59
N ALA A 233 -18.58 -0.70 28.87
CA ALA A 233 -18.89 0.72 29.00
C ALA A 233 -19.28 1.14 30.43
N GLN A 234 -20.02 0.28 31.14
CA GLN A 234 -20.42 0.57 32.52
C GLN A 234 -19.23 0.51 33.47
N GLY A 235 -18.42 -0.55 33.36
CA GLY A 235 -17.22 -0.68 34.19
C GLY A 235 -16.20 0.44 33.93
N LEU A 236 -16.09 0.89 32.67
CA LEU A 236 -15.25 2.01 32.34
C LEU A 236 -15.71 3.30 33.00
N ASP A 237 -17.00 3.61 32.91
CA ASP A 237 -17.57 4.82 33.48
C ASP A 237 -17.45 4.84 35.00
N ASP A 238 -17.87 3.77 35.67
CA ASP A 238 -17.87 3.67 37.13
C ASP A 238 -16.46 3.76 37.71
N TRP A 239 -15.52 3.02 37.15
CA TRP A 239 -14.18 2.92 37.71
C TRP A 239 -13.28 4.09 37.33
N SER A 240 -13.43 4.67 36.15
CA SER A 240 -12.69 5.88 35.81
C SER A 240 -13.18 7.10 36.59
N SER A 241 -14.48 7.19 36.82
CA SER A 241 -15.03 8.20 37.69
C SER A 241 -14.58 8.05 39.15
N TYR A 242 -14.42 6.80 39.62
CA TYR A 242 -13.85 6.52 40.93
C TYR A 242 -12.43 7.08 41.06
N LEU A 243 -11.55 6.85 40.06
CA LEU A 243 -10.20 7.39 40.05
C LEU A 243 -10.19 8.92 40.02
N ASN A 244 -11.10 9.53 39.32
CA ASN A 244 -11.10 10.97 39.08
C ASN A 244 -11.64 11.79 40.25
N LYS A 245 -12.60 11.28 41.07
CA LYS A 245 -13.32 12.10 42.06
C LYS A 245 -12.61 12.29 43.38
N ASP A 246 -11.91 11.30 43.92
CA ASP A 246 -11.49 11.32 45.30
C ASP A 246 -9.98 11.11 45.54
N GLY A 247 -9.16 11.28 44.50
CA GLY A 247 -7.73 11.05 44.57
C GLY A 247 -7.36 9.58 44.80
N HIS A 248 -8.26 8.67 44.46
CA HIS A 248 -7.99 7.24 44.48
C HIS A 248 -6.89 6.89 43.47
N SER A 249 -5.96 6.08 43.91
CA SER A 249 -4.85 5.63 43.07
C SER A 249 -5.24 4.39 42.26
N LEU A 250 -4.51 4.14 41.16
CA LEU A 250 -4.59 2.87 40.40
C LEU A 250 -4.46 1.66 41.35
N ASN A 251 -3.60 1.75 42.37
CA ASN A 251 -3.45 0.70 43.37
C ASN A 251 -4.72 0.48 44.19
N SER A 252 -5.40 1.54 44.64
CA SER A 252 -6.63 1.42 45.43
C SER A 252 -7.78 0.84 44.60
N LEU A 253 -7.90 1.24 43.34
CA LEU A 253 -8.84 0.66 42.41
C LEU A 253 -8.55 -0.83 42.14
N THR A 254 -7.28 -1.16 41.88
CA THR A 254 -6.87 -2.55 41.62
C THR A 254 -7.15 -3.43 42.84
N ALA A 255 -6.90 -2.93 44.07
CA ALA A 255 -7.22 -3.66 45.30
C ALA A 255 -8.69 -3.98 45.43
N LYS A 256 -9.57 -3.06 44.99
CA LYS A 256 -11.02 -3.26 44.99
C LYS A 256 -11.45 -4.27 43.94
N LEU A 257 -10.98 -4.13 42.71
CA LEU A 257 -11.31 -5.01 41.58
C LEU A 257 -10.84 -6.45 41.81
N ILE A 258 -9.68 -6.66 42.39
CA ILE A 258 -9.14 -7.99 42.72
C ILE A 258 -10.08 -8.80 43.62
N THR A 259 -10.84 -8.15 44.50
CA THR A 259 -11.79 -8.84 45.39
C THR A 259 -13.12 -9.20 44.74
N SER A 260 -13.42 -8.66 43.57
CA SER A 260 -14.67 -8.95 42.84
C SER A 260 -14.76 -10.41 42.40
N ALA A 261 -15.98 -10.94 42.31
CA ALA A 261 -16.21 -12.33 41.93
C ALA A 261 -15.71 -12.61 40.49
N GLU A 262 -15.74 -11.64 39.61
CA GLU A 262 -15.24 -11.76 38.26
C GLU A 262 -13.73 -11.95 38.23
N PHE A 263 -12.99 -11.05 38.87
CA PHE A 263 -11.54 -11.08 38.90
C PHE A 263 -11.03 -12.33 39.62
N GLN A 264 -11.72 -12.78 40.67
CA GLN A 264 -11.40 -14.03 41.39
C GLN A 264 -11.62 -15.30 40.54
N LYS A 265 -12.50 -15.26 39.54
CA LYS A 265 -12.66 -16.38 38.57
C LYS A 265 -11.58 -16.37 37.49
N LYS A 266 -10.81 -15.32 37.39
CA LYS A 266 -9.73 -15.09 36.43
C LYS A 266 -8.37 -15.09 37.17
N GLY A 267 -7.45 -14.25 36.75
CA GLY A 267 -6.10 -14.17 37.30
C GLY A 267 -5.99 -13.83 38.77
N ALA A 268 -6.96 -13.10 39.35
CA ALA A 268 -6.89 -12.69 40.75
C ALA A 268 -6.96 -13.84 41.79
N ALA A 269 -7.41 -15.05 41.40
CA ALA A 269 -7.36 -16.22 42.24
C ALA A 269 -5.93 -16.78 42.42
N LEU A 270 -5.03 -16.52 41.49
CA LEU A 270 -3.64 -16.97 41.53
C LEU A 270 -2.88 -16.30 42.68
N SER A 271 -1.71 -16.83 43.06
CA SER A 271 -0.88 -16.26 44.14
C SER A 271 0.61 -16.44 43.87
N GLY A 272 1.42 -15.62 44.54
CA GLY A 272 2.87 -15.65 44.40
C GLY A 272 3.35 -15.48 42.95
N ASN A 273 4.31 -16.30 42.56
CA ASN A 273 4.88 -16.22 41.20
C ASN A 273 3.86 -16.51 40.08
N ASP A 274 2.85 -17.36 40.34
CA ASP A 274 1.82 -17.64 39.33
C ASP A 274 0.98 -16.42 39.04
N TYR A 275 0.68 -15.60 40.04
CA TYR A 275 0.00 -14.32 39.86
C TYR A 275 0.87 -13.32 39.12
N ILE A 276 2.14 -13.18 39.50
CA ILE A 276 3.08 -12.30 38.81
C ILE A 276 3.22 -12.70 37.35
N GLN A 277 3.37 -14.02 37.10
CA GLN A 277 3.51 -14.54 35.74
C GLN A 277 2.28 -14.24 34.88
N HIS A 278 1.08 -14.42 35.43
CA HIS A 278 -0.18 -14.13 34.74
C HIS A 278 -0.26 -12.65 34.35
N VAL A 279 -0.14 -11.76 35.32
CA VAL A 279 -0.22 -10.31 35.09
C VAL A 279 0.89 -9.84 34.14
N PHE A 280 2.11 -10.35 34.35
CA PHE A 280 3.23 -9.97 33.47
C PHE A 280 2.99 -10.40 32.02
N THR A 281 2.52 -11.64 31.83
CA THR A 281 2.25 -12.15 30.47
C THR A 281 1.11 -11.36 29.79
N ALA A 282 0.06 -11.03 30.53
CA ALA A 282 -1.05 -10.23 30.02
C ALA A 282 -0.62 -8.80 29.61
N VAL A 283 0.31 -8.18 30.34
CA VAL A 283 0.78 -6.82 30.09
C VAL A 283 1.89 -6.78 29.04
N HIS A 284 2.84 -7.74 29.09
CA HIS A 284 4.01 -7.75 28.21
C HIS A 284 3.87 -8.64 26.97
N GLY A 285 2.81 -9.46 26.88
CA GLY A 285 2.64 -10.40 25.78
C GLY A 285 3.62 -11.59 25.81
N VAL A 286 4.55 -11.60 26.76
CA VAL A 286 5.58 -12.64 26.89
C VAL A 286 5.72 -13.08 28.35
N PRO A 287 6.17 -14.33 28.62
CA PRO A 287 6.39 -14.79 29.98
C PRO A 287 7.50 -13.99 30.71
N ALA A 288 7.29 -13.76 32.00
CA ALA A 288 8.31 -13.15 32.86
C ALA A 288 9.53 -14.05 33.02
N THR A 289 10.70 -13.48 32.97
CA THR A 289 11.95 -14.14 33.31
C THR A 289 12.05 -14.38 34.83
N ALA A 290 12.91 -15.30 35.26
CA ALA A 290 13.14 -15.55 36.68
C ALA A 290 13.61 -14.27 37.45
N ALA A 291 14.33 -13.38 36.79
CA ALA A 291 14.76 -12.09 37.35
C ALA A 291 13.57 -11.15 37.56
N GLN A 292 12.68 -11.05 36.60
CA GLN A 292 11.45 -10.23 36.67
C GLN A 292 10.48 -10.78 37.74
N LEU A 293 10.27 -12.10 37.80
CA LEU A 293 9.50 -12.72 38.88
C LEU A 293 10.07 -12.36 40.26
N ALA A 294 11.39 -12.45 40.42
CA ALA A 294 12.06 -12.11 41.69
C ALA A 294 12.00 -10.60 42.00
N GLN A 295 11.95 -9.74 40.96
CA GLN A 295 11.78 -8.29 41.14
C GLN A 295 10.42 -7.97 41.74
N TYR A 296 9.33 -8.45 41.13
CA TYR A 296 7.96 -8.15 41.59
C TYR A 296 7.60 -8.90 42.89
N ALA A 297 8.18 -10.07 43.14
CA ALA A 297 7.99 -10.80 44.41
C ALA A 297 8.50 -10.02 45.63
N LYS A 298 9.42 -9.05 45.44
CA LYS A 298 9.88 -8.14 46.53
C LYS A 298 8.79 -7.20 47.03
N LEU A 299 7.74 -6.97 46.25
CA LEU A 299 6.56 -6.18 46.65
C LEU A 299 5.64 -6.93 47.62
N GLY A 300 5.99 -8.19 47.98
CA GLY A 300 5.26 -9.00 48.95
C GLY A 300 4.07 -9.74 48.34
N SER A 301 2.99 -9.91 49.13
CA SER A 301 1.77 -10.61 48.70
C SER A 301 0.66 -9.65 48.26
N ASP A 302 0.91 -8.37 48.18
CA ASP A 302 -0.07 -7.38 47.76
C ASP A 302 -0.24 -7.40 46.23
N LYS A 303 -1.28 -8.05 45.78
CA LYS A 303 -1.61 -8.21 44.36
C LYS A 303 -1.87 -6.87 43.66
N SER A 304 -2.47 -5.91 44.36
CA SER A 304 -2.77 -4.63 43.77
C SER A 304 -1.48 -3.85 43.46
N LEU A 305 -0.53 -3.88 44.40
CA LEU A 305 0.75 -3.22 44.25
C LEU A 305 1.59 -3.88 43.14
N ILE A 306 1.57 -5.22 43.07
CA ILE A 306 2.25 -5.99 42.01
C ILE A 306 1.68 -5.61 40.63
N THR A 307 0.37 -5.64 40.47
CA THR A 307 -0.29 -5.32 39.18
C THR A 307 0.02 -3.90 38.75
N THR A 308 -0.13 -2.94 39.65
CA THR A 308 0.12 -1.52 39.35
C THR A 308 1.59 -1.29 38.96
N ALA A 309 2.52 -1.96 39.64
CA ALA A 309 3.94 -1.86 39.32
C ALA A 309 4.25 -2.41 37.92
N ILE A 310 3.72 -3.61 37.57
CA ILE A 310 3.93 -4.20 36.24
C ILE A 310 3.37 -3.31 35.13
N ILE A 311 2.15 -2.81 35.29
CA ILE A 311 1.51 -1.90 34.32
C ILE A 311 2.34 -0.62 34.15
N ASN A 312 2.68 0.04 35.27
CA ASN A 312 3.39 1.32 35.23
C ASN A 312 4.81 1.16 34.69
N ASP A 313 5.55 0.10 35.09
CA ASP A 313 6.90 -0.15 34.61
C ASP A 313 6.97 -0.26 33.10
N LEU A 314 5.95 -0.87 32.46
CA LEU A 314 5.87 -0.94 30.99
C LEU A 314 5.40 0.38 30.39
N ARG A 315 4.26 0.92 30.82
CA ARG A 315 3.65 2.13 30.24
C ARG A 315 4.57 3.36 30.33
N THR A 316 5.35 3.49 31.40
CA THR A 316 6.28 4.61 31.61
C THR A 316 7.72 4.28 31.22
N SER A 317 7.96 3.13 30.61
CA SER A 317 9.31 2.71 30.23
C SER A 317 9.95 3.71 29.27
N THR A 318 11.22 4.02 29.54
CA THR A 318 12.08 4.80 28.64
C THR A 318 13.17 3.94 28.01
N ALA A 319 13.00 2.61 28.08
CA ALA A 319 13.91 1.67 27.46
C ALA A 319 13.91 1.82 25.92
N THR A 320 15.08 1.58 25.33
CA THR A 320 15.29 1.70 23.88
C THR A 320 15.57 0.35 23.22
N ASP A 321 15.56 -0.74 23.97
CA ASP A 321 15.67 -2.07 23.39
C ASP A 321 14.38 -2.46 22.69
N ALA A 322 14.52 -3.04 21.49
CA ALA A 322 13.40 -3.34 20.61
C ALA A 322 12.30 -4.20 21.27
N ALA A 323 12.67 -5.14 22.14
CA ALA A 323 11.70 -6.02 22.78
C ALA A 323 10.78 -5.25 23.74
N THR A 324 11.35 -4.39 24.60
CA THR A 324 10.56 -3.55 25.53
C THR A 324 9.71 -2.54 24.79
N VAL A 325 10.26 -1.89 23.75
CA VAL A 325 9.52 -0.93 22.91
C VAL A 325 8.32 -1.61 22.26
N THR A 326 8.52 -2.78 21.63
CA THR A 326 7.42 -3.53 21.00
C THR A 326 6.35 -3.92 22.01
N GLN A 327 6.72 -4.37 23.22
CA GLN A 327 5.76 -4.72 24.27
C GLN A 327 4.97 -3.51 24.76
N GLN A 328 5.63 -2.37 24.91
CA GLN A 328 4.98 -1.12 25.31
C GLN A 328 3.96 -0.66 24.27
N HIS A 329 4.33 -0.66 22.99
CA HIS A 329 3.47 -0.27 21.90
C HIS A 329 2.25 -1.21 21.78
N ALA A 330 2.47 -2.52 21.88
CA ALA A 330 1.40 -3.51 21.84
C ALA A 330 0.39 -3.31 22.99
N PHE A 331 0.86 -3.06 24.21
CA PHE A 331 -0.03 -2.85 25.34
C PHE A 331 -0.81 -1.54 25.24
N GLU A 332 -0.19 -0.44 24.76
CA GLU A 332 -0.90 0.81 24.51
C GLU A 332 -1.93 0.65 23.37
N TYR A 333 -1.64 -0.15 22.34
CA TYR A 333 -2.60 -0.50 21.31
C TYR A 333 -3.79 -1.29 21.88
N ASP A 334 -3.55 -2.26 22.76
CA ASP A 334 -4.60 -3.01 23.42
C ASP A 334 -5.48 -2.11 24.30
N ILE A 335 -4.88 -1.15 24.99
CA ILE A 335 -5.63 -0.15 25.78
C ILE A 335 -6.51 0.69 24.83
N GLY A 336 -5.96 1.22 23.75
CA GLY A 336 -6.68 2.04 22.80
C GLY A 336 -7.85 1.30 22.13
N THR A 337 -7.63 0.04 21.76
CA THR A 337 -8.68 -0.85 21.21
C THR A 337 -9.73 -1.20 22.25
N SER A 338 -9.33 -1.44 23.49
CA SER A 338 -10.28 -1.69 24.60
C SER A 338 -11.22 -0.50 24.82
N LEU A 339 -10.73 0.71 24.63
CA LEU A 339 -11.50 1.95 24.75
C LEU A 339 -12.22 2.35 23.47
N THR A 340 -12.08 1.57 22.40
CA THR A 340 -12.69 1.84 21.09
C THR A 340 -12.34 3.23 20.53
N TYR A 341 -11.07 3.62 20.69
CA TYR A 341 -10.57 4.88 20.16
C TYR A 341 -10.66 4.93 18.63
N LYS A 342 -10.86 6.13 18.09
CA LYS A 342 -10.95 6.33 16.65
C LYS A 342 -9.59 6.10 15.99
N THR A 343 -9.63 5.45 14.84
CA THR A 343 -8.43 5.13 14.05
C THR A 343 -8.02 6.24 13.07
N ALA A 344 -8.78 7.33 13.02
CA ALA A 344 -8.50 8.47 12.16
C ALA A 344 -8.59 9.79 12.94
N ALA A 345 -7.62 10.66 12.75
CA ALA A 345 -7.56 11.94 13.46
C ALA A 345 -7.00 13.08 12.60
N THR A 346 -7.49 14.30 12.88
CA THR A 346 -6.80 15.53 12.48
C THR A 346 -5.96 16.01 13.64
N LEU A 347 -4.67 16.17 13.39
CA LEU A 347 -3.65 16.48 14.35
C LEU A 347 -3.07 17.87 14.11
N SER A 348 -2.46 18.47 15.10
CA SER A 348 -1.70 19.70 14.96
C SER A 348 -0.36 19.61 15.68
N ALA A 349 0.62 20.36 15.18
CA ALA A 349 1.97 20.44 15.72
C ALA A 349 2.11 21.47 16.86
N SER A 350 1.08 21.70 17.67
CA SER A 350 1.07 22.73 18.70
C SER A 350 1.82 22.36 19.97
N ALA A 351 2.03 21.07 20.22
CA ALA A 351 2.72 20.58 21.42
C ALA A 351 4.21 20.39 21.16
N ALA A 352 5.05 21.24 21.79
CA ALA A 352 6.51 21.14 21.65
C ALA A 352 7.05 19.85 22.29
N GLY A 353 7.80 19.04 21.52
CA GLY A 353 8.55 17.88 21.99
C GLY A 353 7.72 16.69 22.46
N GLY A 354 6.40 16.67 22.19
CA GLY A 354 5.47 15.64 22.64
C GLY A 354 4.74 14.92 21.53
N ASN A 355 3.71 14.19 21.90
CA ASN A 355 2.75 13.63 20.95
C ASN A 355 1.99 14.76 20.26
N ALA A 356 1.41 14.47 19.10
CA ALA A 356 0.56 15.43 18.39
C ALA A 356 -0.63 15.87 19.25
N THR A 357 -1.08 17.10 19.02
CA THR A 357 -2.34 17.57 19.56
C THR A 357 -3.45 17.25 18.59
N GLY A 358 -4.57 16.75 19.06
CA GLY A 358 -5.69 16.40 18.20
C GLY A 358 -6.93 16.00 18.95
N THR A 359 -7.95 15.58 18.21
CA THR A 359 -9.22 15.09 18.74
C THR A 359 -9.44 13.68 18.23
N VAL A 360 -9.25 12.70 19.09
CA VAL A 360 -9.52 11.29 18.77
C VAL A 360 -10.86 10.86 19.36
N ASN A 361 -11.09 10.99 20.64
CA ASN A 361 -12.32 10.53 21.32
C ASN A 361 -13.11 11.59 22.07
N THR A 362 -12.48 12.67 22.49
CA THR A 362 -13.14 13.76 23.19
C THR A 362 -13.51 14.88 22.21
N GLY A 363 -14.51 15.68 22.55
CA GLY A 363 -14.91 16.83 21.72
C GLY A 363 -13.90 17.99 21.70
N SER A 364 -12.80 17.92 22.47
CA SER A 364 -11.77 18.96 22.56
C SER A 364 -10.42 18.44 22.11
N SER A 365 -9.63 19.33 21.49
CA SER A 365 -8.25 19.03 21.12
C SER A 365 -7.35 18.97 22.35
N HIS A 366 -6.56 17.92 22.47
CA HIS A 366 -5.59 17.70 23.56
C HIS A 366 -4.33 17.04 23.02
N VAL A 367 -3.29 16.94 23.84
CA VAL A 367 -2.09 16.14 23.51
C VAL A 367 -2.49 14.68 23.57
N LEU A 368 -2.35 13.97 22.43
CA LEU A 368 -2.72 12.56 22.36
C LEU A 368 -1.91 11.71 23.35
N THR A 369 -2.58 10.76 23.96
CA THR A 369 -1.93 9.72 24.74
C THR A 369 -1.22 8.71 23.82
N ASN A 370 -0.38 7.86 24.41
CA ASN A 370 0.24 6.78 23.66
C ASN A 370 -0.82 5.80 23.11
N ALA A 371 -1.84 5.49 23.89
CA ALA A 371 -2.92 4.59 23.47
C ALA A 371 -3.78 5.18 22.35
N GLU A 372 -4.07 6.49 22.37
CA GLU A 372 -4.73 7.17 21.26
C GLU A 372 -3.88 7.16 19.97
N THR A 373 -2.57 7.36 20.13
CA THR A 373 -1.62 7.35 19.01
C THR A 373 -1.47 5.93 18.43
N ALA A 374 -1.43 4.90 19.28
CA ALA A 374 -1.19 3.51 18.88
C ALA A 374 -2.28 2.95 17.96
N VAL A 375 -3.52 3.39 18.08
CA VAL A 375 -4.64 2.90 17.25
C VAL A 375 -4.82 3.68 15.94
N LEU A 376 -4.03 4.70 15.67
CA LEU A 376 -4.15 5.49 14.44
C LEU A 376 -3.81 4.66 13.21
N VAL A 377 -4.70 4.67 12.23
CA VAL A 377 -4.50 4.12 10.89
C VAL A 377 -4.39 5.24 9.86
N ASN A 378 -5.14 6.32 10.04
CA ASN A 378 -5.11 7.48 9.16
C ASN A 378 -4.93 8.76 9.96
N ALA A 379 -4.04 9.63 9.52
CA ALA A 379 -3.83 10.91 10.18
C ALA A 379 -3.62 12.05 9.17
N VAL A 380 -4.14 13.23 9.53
CA VAL A 380 -3.86 14.48 8.85
C VAL A 380 -3.19 15.40 9.87
N LEU A 381 -1.97 15.84 9.61
CA LEU A 381 -1.20 16.69 10.50
C LEU A 381 -1.06 18.11 9.92
N ASP A 382 -1.55 19.10 10.66
CA ASP A 382 -1.30 20.51 10.38
C ASP A 382 0.00 20.97 11.05
N ALA A 383 1.09 20.96 10.28
CA ALA A 383 2.43 21.31 10.72
C ALA A 383 2.66 22.84 10.67
N ASN A 384 1.92 23.59 11.47
CA ASN A 384 1.94 25.06 11.51
C ASN A 384 2.87 25.65 12.57
N ALA A 385 3.53 24.83 13.37
CA ALA A 385 4.47 25.23 14.40
C ALA A 385 5.82 24.54 14.24
N ALA A 386 6.92 25.27 14.49
CA ALA A 386 8.26 24.70 14.51
C ALA A 386 8.46 23.88 15.78
N THR A 387 8.05 22.63 15.77
CA THR A 387 8.09 21.72 16.91
C THR A 387 8.34 20.27 16.46
N THR A 388 8.55 19.37 17.42
CA THR A 388 8.64 17.93 17.15
C THR A 388 7.31 17.27 17.48
N VAL A 389 6.79 16.49 16.56
CA VAL A 389 5.59 15.66 16.70
C VAL A 389 6.01 14.19 16.67
N ASN A 390 5.71 13.46 17.75
CA ASN A 390 6.04 12.05 17.86
C ASN A 390 4.78 11.20 17.58
N LEU A 391 4.84 10.43 16.53
CA LEU A 391 3.86 9.38 16.17
C LEU A 391 4.49 8.00 16.32
N LYS A 392 5.47 7.87 17.24
CA LYS A 392 6.24 6.63 17.39
C LYS A 392 5.41 5.44 17.83
N PHE A 393 4.31 5.66 18.56
CA PHE A 393 3.38 4.60 18.94
C PHE A 393 2.41 4.20 17.82
N ALA A 394 2.36 4.93 16.69
CA ALA A 394 1.43 4.66 15.61
C ALA A 394 1.92 3.51 14.71
N ASP A 395 2.06 2.32 15.25
CA ASP A 395 2.54 1.13 14.56
C ASP A 395 1.59 0.64 13.46
N HIS A 396 0.34 1.06 13.50
CA HIS A 396 -0.70 0.70 12.54
C HIS A 396 -1.06 1.85 11.58
N LEU A 397 -0.28 2.95 11.62
CA LEU A 397 -0.49 4.06 10.72
C LEU A 397 -0.23 3.62 9.28
N ALA A 398 -1.23 3.74 8.43
CA ALA A 398 -1.14 3.43 7.01
C ALA A 398 -1.05 4.69 6.15
N ASN A 399 -1.77 5.76 6.54
CA ASN A 399 -1.82 6.99 5.76
C ASN A 399 -1.55 8.22 6.62
N LEU A 400 -0.64 9.09 6.17
CA LEU A 400 -0.35 10.37 6.79
C LEU A 400 -0.32 11.50 5.77
N THR A 401 -1.13 12.54 5.99
CA THR A 401 -1.02 13.78 5.22
C THR A 401 -0.39 14.87 6.10
N ILE A 402 0.68 15.51 5.63
CA ILE A 402 1.38 16.57 6.35
C ILE A 402 1.15 17.90 5.63
N ASN A 403 0.34 18.76 6.25
CA ASN A 403 0.03 20.11 5.78
C ASN A 403 0.86 21.18 6.51
N GLY A 404 0.68 22.44 6.13
CA GLY A 404 1.29 23.58 6.80
C GLY A 404 2.55 24.11 6.14
N GLY A 405 3.33 24.92 6.85
CA GLY A 405 4.51 25.58 6.28
C GLY A 405 5.67 25.73 7.26
N SER A 406 5.57 25.21 8.46
CA SER A 406 6.63 25.30 9.49
C SER A 406 7.60 24.14 9.38
N ALA A 407 8.82 24.34 9.87
CA ALA A 407 9.86 23.32 10.00
C ALA A 407 9.53 22.34 11.15
N THR A 408 8.49 21.55 10.96
CA THR A 408 8.01 20.58 11.94
C THR A 408 8.74 19.27 11.74
N THR A 409 9.31 18.73 12.83
CA THR A 409 9.87 17.37 12.82
C THR A 409 8.76 16.37 13.13
N VAL A 410 8.58 15.39 12.26
CA VAL A 410 7.62 14.30 12.44
C VAL A 410 8.38 12.98 12.56
N ASN A 411 8.16 12.27 13.66
CA ASN A 411 8.77 10.96 13.89
C ASN A 411 7.70 9.89 13.84
N LEU A 412 7.79 8.97 12.89
CA LEU A 412 6.96 7.79 12.80
C LEU A 412 7.50 6.63 13.63
N SER A 413 6.82 5.51 13.65
CA SER A 413 7.25 4.30 14.36
C SER A 413 8.46 3.66 13.66
N ASP A 414 9.51 3.38 14.43
CA ASP A 414 10.77 2.80 13.96
C ASP A 414 11.11 1.46 14.65
N ASN A 415 10.10 0.78 15.21
CA ASN A 415 10.28 -0.45 15.99
C ASN A 415 10.22 -1.76 15.18
N GLY A 416 10.03 -1.70 13.86
CA GLY A 416 9.95 -2.86 12.98
C GLY A 416 8.59 -3.53 12.90
N VAL A 417 7.55 -2.95 13.47
CA VAL A 417 6.16 -3.46 13.42
C VAL A 417 5.39 -2.84 12.26
N ASN A 418 5.57 -1.56 12.01
CA ASN A 418 4.93 -0.88 10.88
C ASN A 418 5.50 -1.42 9.56
N THR A 419 4.63 -1.78 8.62
CA THR A 419 5.00 -2.34 7.31
C THR A 419 5.25 -1.28 6.24
N GLY A 420 5.01 -0.01 6.55
CA GLY A 420 5.16 1.16 5.70
C GLY A 420 3.99 2.12 5.81
N VAL A 421 4.22 3.38 5.51
CA VAL A 421 3.24 4.47 5.59
C VAL A 421 3.18 5.23 4.28
N ASP A 422 1.98 5.42 3.75
CA ASP A 422 1.72 6.32 2.62
C ASP A 422 1.69 7.76 3.14
N VAL A 423 2.73 8.55 2.84
CA VAL A 423 2.86 9.92 3.33
C VAL A 423 2.68 10.94 2.23
N THR A 424 1.61 11.73 2.30
CA THR A 424 1.41 12.89 1.42
C THR A 424 2.00 14.14 2.07
N VAL A 425 2.98 14.76 1.44
CA VAL A 425 3.69 15.94 1.96
C VAL A 425 3.29 17.20 1.22
N ASN A 426 2.57 18.08 1.91
CA ASN A 426 2.19 19.42 1.46
C ASN A 426 3.06 20.53 2.10
N ASN A 427 4.07 20.17 2.87
CA ASN A 427 4.93 21.08 3.63
C ASN A 427 6.39 21.02 3.15
N GLY A 428 6.87 22.06 2.48
CA GLY A 428 8.25 22.13 1.99
C GLY A 428 9.34 22.36 3.03
N ASN A 429 8.98 22.44 4.32
CA ASN A 429 9.90 22.65 5.43
C ASN A 429 9.89 21.51 6.46
N VAL A 430 9.12 20.46 6.24
CA VAL A 430 9.02 19.33 7.16
C VAL A 430 10.35 18.58 7.30
N ILE A 431 10.62 18.07 8.49
CA ILE A 431 11.62 17.03 8.72
C ILE A 431 10.87 15.74 9.04
N LEU A 432 10.83 14.83 8.08
CA LEU A 432 10.18 13.54 8.22
C LEU A 432 11.24 12.49 8.58
N ASN A 433 11.08 11.85 9.74
CA ASN A 433 11.70 10.60 10.07
C ASN A 433 10.63 9.53 9.91
N ALA A 434 10.70 8.78 8.83
CA ALA A 434 9.68 7.86 8.39
C ALA A 434 9.68 6.56 9.22
N SER A 435 8.92 5.57 8.82
CA SER A 435 8.77 4.33 9.57
C SER A 435 9.97 3.39 9.37
N SER A 436 9.85 2.18 9.85
CA SER A 436 10.83 1.11 9.58
C SER A 436 10.35 0.12 8.51
N GLY A 437 9.20 0.37 7.91
CA GLY A 437 8.65 -0.41 6.81
C GLY A 437 8.85 0.28 5.46
N ASP A 438 8.28 -0.26 4.40
CA ASP A 438 8.39 0.27 3.04
C ASP A 438 7.48 1.51 2.90
N ASP A 439 8.05 2.71 3.01
CA ASP A 439 7.31 3.97 3.02
C ASP A 439 7.16 4.57 1.60
N ASP A 440 5.95 5.02 1.26
CA ASP A 440 5.69 5.77 0.03
C ASP A 440 5.45 7.26 0.34
N VAL A 441 6.44 8.11 0.06
CA VAL A 441 6.43 9.53 0.36
C VAL A 441 6.19 10.35 -0.89
N GLN A 442 4.98 10.86 -1.05
CA GLN A 442 4.59 11.71 -2.16
C GLN A 442 4.64 13.19 -1.79
N VAL A 443 5.61 13.91 -2.36
CA VAL A 443 5.73 15.36 -2.21
C VAL A 443 4.88 16.06 -3.27
N THR A 444 3.90 16.84 -2.82
CA THR A 444 3.00 17.56 -3.73
C THR A 444 3.54 18.92 -4.16
N SER A 445 2.91 19.54 -5.13
CA SER A 445 3.24 20.90 -5.56
C SER A 445 3.06 21.96 -4.45
N ALA A 446 2.20 21.70 -3.48
CA ALA A 446 1.96 22.57 -2.34
C ALA A 446 3.19 22.69 -1.41
N ALA A 447 4.06 21.69 -1.40
CA ALA A 447 5.25 21.66 -0.56
C ALA A 447 6.32 22.70 -0.96
N ASN A 448 6.24 23.26 -2.15
CA ASN A 448 7.18 24.28 -2.63
C ASN A 448 8.67 23.94 -2.42
N ILE A 449 9.10 22.82 -2.94
CA ILE A 449 10.47 22.30 -2.81
C ILE A 449 11.53 23.28 -3.35
N ALA A 450 11.14 24.19 -4.25
CA ALA A 450 12.03 25.21 -4.80
C ALA A 450 12.56 26.20 -3.76
N ALA A 451 11.81 26.43 -2.67
CA ALA A 451 12.17 27.39 -1.62
C ALA A 451 12.24 26.75 -0.23
N GLY A 452 11.93 25.49 -0.11
CA GLY A 452 11.80 24.77 1.15
C GLY A 452 13.12 24.32 1.79
N THR A 453 13.00 23.74 2.97
CA THR A 453 14.09 23.15 3.74
C THR A 453 13.79 21.70 4.15
N ALA A 454 12.87 21.05 3.43
CA ALA A 454 12.40 19.72 3.76
C ALA A 454 13.56 18.69 3.85
N GLN A 455 13.44 17.80 4.82
CA GLN A 455 14.37 16.70 5.02
C GLN A 455 13.57 15.40 5.16
N PHE A 456 13.96 14.41 4.40
CA PHE A 456 13.33 13.09 4.36
C PHE A 456 14.34 12.04 4.78
N ASN A 457 14.16 11.44 5.94
CA ASN A 457 14.93 10.30 6.44
C ASN A 457 13.99 9.10 6.42
N LEU A 458 14.12 8.24 5.41
CA LEU A 458 13.12 7.21 5.16
C LEU A 458 13.31 5.98 6.07
N GLY A 459 14.55 5.60 6.36
CA GLY A 459 14.81 4.65 7.46
C GLY A 459 15.24 3.27 7.03
N ASN A 460 14.47 2.26 7.39
CA ASN A 460 14.61 0.90 6.87
C ASN A 460 13.37 0.63 6.01
N GLY A 461 13.53 -0.21 5.02
CA GLY A 461 12.46 -0.55 4.09
C GLY A 461 12.94 -0.37 2.67
N ASN A 462 12.10 -0.69 1.69
CA ASN A 462 12.31 -0.30 0.30
C ASN A 462 11.43 0.92 0.03
N ASP A 463 12.00 2.08 0.28
CA ASP A 463 11.26 3.32 0.37
C ASP A 463 11.15 4.02 -1.00
N ASN A 464 10.10 4.81 -1.16
CA ASN A 464 9.85 5.56 -2.37
C ASN A 464 9.64 7.05 -2.05
N LEU A 465 10.44 7.93 -2.67
CA LEU A 465 10.31 9.38 -2.56
C LEU A 465 9.92 9.98 -3.91
N GLN A 466 8.66 10.34 -4.05
CA GLN A 466 8.09 10.84 -5.29
C GLN A 466 7.84 12.34 -5.28
N TRP A 467 8.05 12.99 -6.43
CA TRP A 467 7.73 14.38 -6.68
C TRP A 467 7.49 14.64 -8.15
N ALA A 468 6.36 15.28 -8.48
CA ALA A 468 5.99 15.60 -9.87
C ALA A 468 6.83 16.73 -10.51
N GLY A 469 7.74 17.36 -9.74
CA GLY A 469 8.57 18.43 -10.24
C GLY A 469 7.87 19.80 -10.32
N ASN A 470 8.66 20.82 -10.72
CA ASN A 470 8.19 22.19 -10.85
C ASN A 470 8.90 22.95 -11.98
N ALA A 471 9.06 22.37 -13.16
CA ALA A 471 9.90 22.90 -14.22
C ALA A 471 9.77 24.42 -14.41
N THR A 472 10.83 25.15 -14.11
CA THR A 472 10.96 26.59 -14.36
C THR A 472 12.04 26.79 -15.43
N ASN A 473 11.68 27.40 -16.54
CA ASN A 473 12.59 27.56 -17.69
C ASN A 473 13.19 26.22 -18.20
N GLY A 474 12.40 25.14 -18.13
CA GLY A 474 12.81 23.82 -18.58
C GLY A 474 13.73 23.05 -17.60
N VAL A 475 13.89 23.53 -16.40
CA VAL A 475 14.69 22.88 -15.34
C VAL A 475 13.89 22.82 -14.06
N ASN A 476 13.87 21.67 -13.40
CA ASN A 476 13.33 21.58 -12.05
C ASN A 476 14.19 22.39 -11.08
N VAL A 477 13.54 23.12 -10.18
CA VAL A 477 14.22 23.89 -9.14
C VAL A 477 14.02 23.22 -7.79
N VAL A 478 15.12 22.83 -7.18
CA VAL A 478 15.16 22.24 -5.82
C VAL A 478 16.03 23.13 -4.95
N SER A 479 15.53 23.50 -3.78
CA SER A 479 16.29 24.29 -2.80
C SER A 479 17.57 23.57 -2.37
N THR A 480 18.64 24.34 -2.17
CA THR A 480 19.92 23.80 -1.68
C THR A 480 19.85 23.24 -0.26
N ASN A 481 18.77 23.51 0.45
CA ASN A 481 18.55 23.05 1.82
C ASN A 481 17.71 21.75 1.91
N VAL A 482 17.06 21.36 0.81
CA VAL A 482 16.32 20.09 0.76
C VAL A 482 17.29 18.91 0.75
N ARG A 483 17.02 17.93 1.58
CA ARG A 483 17.84 16.71 1.74
C ARG A 483 16.96 15.49 1.78
N ALA A 484 17.50 14.36 1.32
CA ALA A 484 16.87 13.07 1.57
C ALA A 484 17.92 11.96 1.74
N ASN A 485 17.57 10.99 2.56
CA ASN A 485 18.33 9.77 2.78
C ASN A 485 17.33 8.59 2.72
N GLY A 486 17.49 7.70 1.75
CA GLY A 486 16.69 6.47 1.63
C GLY A 486 16.89 5.60 2.87
N GLY A 487 18.10 5.24 3.16
CA GLY A 487 18.44 4.48 4.37
C GLY A 487 18.96 3.09 4.09
N ASN A 488 18.37 2.09 4.69
CA ASN A 488 18.68 0.68 4.46
C ASN A 488 17.56 0.05 3.62
N GLY A 489 17.92 -0.55 2.50
CA GLY A 489 16.97 -1.20 1.61
C GLY A 489 17.31 -0.96 0.16
N VAL A 490 16.33 -1.04 -0.70
CA VAL A 490 16.41 -0.66 -2.10
C VAL A 490 15.45 0.50 -2.34
N ASP A 491 15.98 1.71 -2.21
CA ASP A 491 15.19 2.92 -2.17
C ASP A 491 15.10 3.59 -3.54
N THR A 492 13.96 4.20 -3.81
CA THR A 492 13.65 4.87 -5.07
C THR A 492 13.43 6.36 -4.87
N ILE A 493 14.04 7.18 -5.73
CA ILE A 493 13.81 8.63 -5.76
C ILE A 493 13.33 9.07 -7.13
N SER A 494 12.34 9.97 -7.17
CA SER A 494 11.91 10.60 -8.41
C SER A 494 13.05 11.40 -9.06
N ALA A 495 13.29 11.18 -10.34
CA ALA A 495 14.27 11.92 -11.14
C ALA A 495 14.08 13.44 -11.06
N ASN A 496 12.89 13.91 -10.77
CA ASN A 496 12.59 15.34 -10.64
C ASN A 496 13.34 16.02 -9.49
N PHE A 497 13.73 15.29 -8.43
CA PHE A 497 14.56 15.85 -7.36
C PHE A 497 15.99 16.14 -7.80
N ILE A 498 16.48 15.44 -8.81
CA ILE A 498 17.88 15.45 -9.21
C ILE A 498 18.06 16.46 -10.34
N THR A 499 18.74 17.54 -10.04
CA THR A 499 18.88 18.67 -10.97
C THR A 499 20.33 18.85 -11.41
N LYS A 500 20.47 19.32 -12.63
CA LYS A 500 21.75 19.72 -13.23
C LYS A 500 21.72 21.22 -13.49
N GLN A 501 22.79 21.91 -13.16
CA GLN A 501 22.95 23.33 -13.41
C GLN A 501 24.20 23.61 -14.25
N LEU A 502 24.05 24.37 -15.31
CA LEU A 502 25.17 24.83 -16.15
C LEU A 502 25.30 26.34 -15.98
N THR A 503 26.46 26.79 -15.52
CA THR A 503 26.79 28.19 -15.40
C THR A 503 27.96 28.49 -16.33
N THR A 504 27.74 29.32 -17.38
CA THR A 504 28.79 29.77 -18.30
C THR A 504 29.15 31.23 -18.01
N THR A 505 30.40 31.47 -17.70
CA THR A 505 30.96 32.80 -17.58
C THR A 505 31.82 33.13 -18.79
N SER A 506 31.66 34.31 -19.33
CA SER A 506 32.48 34.81 -20.43
C SER A 506 33.45 35.88 -19.95
N THR A 507 34.67 35.81 -20.40
CA THR A 507 35.69 36.86 -20.17
C THR A 507 36.16 37.40 -21.52
N SER A 508 35.85 38.63 -21.80
CA SER A 508 36.27 39.31 -23.03
C SER A 508 37.68 39.86 -22.87
N GLY A 509 38.59 39.44 -23.75
CA GLY A 509 39.95 39.95 -23.83
C GLY A 509 40.25 40.47 -25.25
N TRP A 510 41.40 41.11 -25.47
CA TRP A 510 41.81 41.69 -26.75
C TRP A 510 42.03 40.65 -27.85
N LEU A 511 42.17 39.35 -27.45
CA LEU A 511 42.32 38.20 -28.37
C LEU A 511 41.00 37.49 -28.64
N GLY A 512 39.88 37.98 -28.07
CA GLY A 512 38.56 37.33 -28.20
C GLY A 512 37.93 37.03 -26.85
N THR A 513 36.71 36.48 -26.87
CA THR A 513 35.98 36.11 -25.69
C THR A 513 36.29 34.66 -25.34
N SER A 514 36.73 34.41 -24.12
CA SER A 514 36.86 33.04 -23.57
C SER A 514 35.67 32.67 -22.69
N TYR A 515 35.24 31.46 -22.77
CA TYR A 515 34.11 30.93 -21.99
C TYR A 515 34.59 29.93 -20.95
N LYS A 516 34.05 29.97 -19.75
CA LYS A 516 34.25 28.96 -18.69
C LYS A 516 32.91 28.42 -18.27
N THR A 517 32.68 27.15 -18.39
CA THR A 517 31.45 26.48 -17.95
C THR A 517 31.70 25.70 -16.68
N THR A 518 30.83 25.91 -15.71
CA THR A 518 30.76 25.11 -14.48
C THR A 518 29.50 24.26 -14.55
N VAL A 519 29.70 22.96 -14.42
CA VAL A 519 28.60 21.98 -14.29
C VAL A 519 28.38 21.72 -12.82
N GLY A 520 27.19 22.00 -12.33
CA GLY A 520 26.76 21.72 -10.96
C GLY A 520 25.64 20.67 -10.91
N THR A 521 25.51 19.99 -9.80
CA THR A 521 24.40 19.08 -9.51
C THR A 521 24.03 19.16 -8.04
N ASN A 522 22.76 18.93 -7.73
CA ASN A 522 22.28 18.77 -6.36
C ASN A 522 22.26 17.28 -5.92
N ALA A 523 22.76 16.36 -6.73
CA ALA A 523 22.76 14.93 -6.45
C ALA A 523 23.35 14.59 -5.06
N GLY A 524 24.33 15.35 -4.58
CA GLY A 524 24.91 15.20 -3.25
C GLY A 524 24.01 15.57 -2.07
N GLN A 525 22.81 16.10 -2.32
CA GLN A 525 21.77 16.34 -1.32
C GLN A 525 20.97 15.07 -0.99
N PHE A 526 21.09 14.07 -1.82
CA PHE A 526 20.34 12.81 -1.76
C PHE A 526 21.33 11.65 -1.62
N SER A 527 21.05 10.73 -0.70
CA SER A 527 21.92 9.59 -0.41
C SER A 527 21.09 8.33 -0.21
N SER A 528 21.73 7.16 -0.40
CA SER A 528 21.11 5.86 -0.18
C SER A 528 19.80 5.71 -0.96
N PHE A 529 19.81 6.06 -2.24
CA PHE A 529 18.75 5.72 -3.18
C PHE A 529 19.38 4.92 -4.32
N GLU A 530 18.97 3.68 -4.45
CA GLU A 530 19.51 2.73 -5.41
C GLU A 530 18.85 2.85 -6.77
N LYS A 531 17.59 3.26 -6.82
CA LYS A 531 16.80 3.38 -8.04
C LYS A 531 16.35 4.82 -8.29
N ILE A 532 16.19 5.17 -9.57
CA ILE A 532 15.71 6.48 -10.00
C ILE A 532 14.42 6.28 -10.80
N ASP A 533 13.33 6.86 -10.31
CA ASP A 533 12.05 6.83 -11.00
C ASP A 533 11.96 7.93 -12.07
N LEU A 534 11.76 7.52 -13.32
CA LEU A 534 11.60 8.37 -14.50
C LEU A 534 10.15 8.77 -14.76
N GLY A 535 9.20 8.18 -14.04
CA GLY A 535 7.79 8.50 -14.13
C GLY A 535 7.53 9.99 -13.82
N GLY A 536 6.75 10.66 -14.67
CA GLY A 536 6.45 12.08 -14.49
C GLY A 536 7.66 13.02 -14.57
N TYR A 537 8.82 12.58 -15.11
CA TYR A 537 9.99 13.43 -15.22
C TYR A 537 9.77 14.59 -16.19
N ILE A 538 9.92 15.84 -15.72
CA ILE A 538 9.72 17.09 -16.46
C ILE A 538 10.95 17.99 -16.45
N GLY A 539 12.05 17.56 -15.87
CA GLY A 539 13.28 18.33 -15.75
C GLY A 539 14.25 18.12 -16.90
N GLY A 540 15.34 18.86 -16.89
CA GLY A 540 16.56 18.65 -17.64
C GLY A 540 16.42 18.59 -19.14
N THR A 541 16.22 19.71 -19.77
CA THR A 541 16.42 19.77 -21.21
C THR A 541 17.92 19.78 -21.53
N GLY A 542 18.31 19.10 -22.58
CA GLY A 542 19.71 19.09 -23.01
C GLY A 542 20.22 20.51 -23.22
N ALA A 543 21.19 20.94 -22.43
CA ALA A 543 21.81 22.22 -22.59
C ALA A 543 22.95 22.12 -23.60
N THR A 544 22.80 22.74 -24.75
CA THR A 544 23.90 22.95 -25.69
C THR A 544 24.57 24.29 -25.42
N LEU A 545 25.89 24.27 -25.23
CA LEU A 545 26.69 25.46 -25.18
C LEU A 545 26.98 25.91 -26.61
N ASN A 546 26.52 27.09 -27.00
CA ASN A 546 27.04 27.77 -28.20
C ASN A 546 27.83 29.01 -27.79
N GLY A 547 28.60 29.55 -28.67
CA GLY A 547 29.42 30.75 -28.42
C GLY A 547 28.67 32.02 -27.93
N SER A 548 27.37 31.93 -27.75
CA SER A 548 26.50 33.04 -27.31
C SER A 548 25.80 32.71 -25.95
N GLY A 549 25.96 31.53 -25.41
CA GLY A 549 25.32 31.13 -24.15
C GLY A 549 24.81 29.69 -24.11
N VAL A 550 23.99 29.38 -23.11
CA VAL A 550 23.37 28.08 -22.95
C VAL A 550 22.00 28.09 -23.65
N ASN A 551 21.85 27.24 -24.68
CA ASN A 551 20.54 26.97 -25.27
C ASN A 551 19.98 25.71 -24.67
N VAL A 552 18.80 25.81 -24.09
CA VAL A 552 18.04 24.71 -23.53
C VAL A 552 17.15 24.13 -24.63
N SER A 553 17.30 22.86 -25.00
CA SER A 553 16.45 22.19 -25.97
C SER A 553 15.13 21.75 -25.37
N SER A 554 14.09 21.61 -26.19
CA SER A 554 12.77 21.15 -25.76
C SER A 554 12.76 19.61 -25.65
N GLY A 555 13.06 19.05 -24.54
CA GLY A 555 13.03 17.61 -24.29
C GLY A 555 13.45 17.30 -22.86
N HIS A 556 13.00 16.22 -22.30
CA HIS A 556 13.30 15.84 -20.94
C HIS A 556 14.58 14.97 -20.92
N GLN A 557 15.71 15.59 -20.65
CA GLN A 557 17.00 14.88 -20.62
C GLN A 557 17.46 14.66 -19.19
N PHE A 558 17.62 13.40 -18.79
CA PHE A 558 18.23 12.99 -17.54
C PHE A 558 19.69 12.56 -17.78
N ASP A 559 20.63 13.27 -17.17
CA ASP A 559 22.05 12.99 -17.36
C ASP A 559 22.63 12.17 -16.20
N PHE A 560 22.66 10.84 -16.38
CA PHE A 560 23.22 9.94 -15.38
C PHE A 560 24.73 10.17 -15.12
N GLY A 561 25.45 10.69 -16.10
CA GLY A 561 26.85 11.03 -15.96
C GLY A 561 27.10 12.11 -14.91
N VAL A 562 26.22 13.09 -14.79
CA VAL A 562 26.32 14.16 -13.77
C VAL A 562 26.11 13.60 -12.37
N ILE A 563 25.22 12.65 -12.19
CA ILE A 563 25.01 11.95 -10.91
C ILE A 563 26.30 11.26 -10.47
N ASN A 564 27.02 10.66 -11.41
CA ASN A 564 28.30 9.98 -11.18
C ASN A 564 29.54 10.91 -11.23
N GLY A 565 29.33 12.23 -11.27
CA GLY A 565 30.40 13.21 -11.30
C GLY A 565 31.12 13.35 -12.66
N LYS A 566 30.48 12.93 -13.74
CA LYS A 566 31.04 13.02 -15.10
C LYS A 566 30.25 13.98 -15.96
N ALA A 567 30.86 15.05 -16.42
CA ALA A 567 30.29 15.89 -17.45
C ALA A 567 30.17 15.15 -18.78
N THR A 568 29.20 15.48 -19.62
CA THR A 568 29.04 14.86 -20.94
C THR A 568 30.18 15.26 -21.88
N THR A 569 30.43 14.47 -22.92
CA THR A 569 31.45 14.76 -23.93
C THR A 569 31.17 16.10 -24.63
N ASP A 570 29.89 16.41 -24.90
CA ASP A 570 29.50 17.65 -25.57
C ASP A 570 29.69 18.87 -24.66
N GLU A 571 29.43 18.75 -23.38
CA GLU A 571 29.70 19.80 -22.38
C GLU A 571 31.21 20.09 -22.29
N ILE A 572 32.04 19.06 -22.27
CA ILE A 572 33.51 19.21 -22.27
C ILE A 572 34.01 19.88 -23.56
N ALA A 573 33.51 19.47 -24.73
CA ALA A 573 33.93 19.97 -26.02
C ALA A 573 33.64 21.48 -26.20
N ASN A 574 32.55 21.98 -25.60
CA ASN A 574 32.09 23.35 -25.79
C ASN A 574 32.41 24.28 -24.62
N ALA A 575 32.95 23.76 -23.53
CA ALA A 575 33.10 24.51 -22.29
C ALA A 575 34.38 25.36 -22.16
N GLY A 576 35.37 25.15 -23.00
CA GLY A 576 36.70 25.73 -22.82
C GLY A 576 37.44 25.21 -21.59
N SER A 577 36.80 25.18 -20.42
CA SER A 577 37.23 24.46 -19.23
C SER A 577 36.02 24.04 -18.38
N VAL A 578 36.07 22.82 -17.85
CA VAL A 578 35.02 22.26 -16.96
C VAL A 578 35.55 22.20 -15.53
N THR A 579 34.78 22.71 -14.58
CA THR A 579 35.07 22.55 -13.16
C THR A 579 34.39 21.24 -12.66
N ASN A 580 35.02 20.55 -11.73
CA ASN A 580 34.56 19.27 -11.21
C ASN A 580 33.13 19.32 -10.71
N VAL A 581 32.38 18.27 -11.01
CA VAL A 581 31.02 18.00 -10.54
C VAL A 581 31.10 17.23 -9.22
N SER A 582 30.30 17.61 -8.23
CA SER A 582 30.15 16.83 -7.01
C SER A 582 29.29 15.61 -7.30
N ALA A 583 29.83 14.42 -7.11
CA ALA A 583 29.12 13.16 -7.31
C ALA A 583 28.51 12.63 -6.02
N SER A 584 27.39 11.93 -6.12
CA SER A 584 26.93 10.99 -5.12
C SER A 584 27.24 9.57 -5.60
N SER A 585 28.06 8.84 -4.86
CA SER A 585 28.48 7.48 -5.26
C SER A 585 27.44 6.39 -5.00
N THR A 586 26.38 6.72 -4.27
CA THR A 586 25.34 5.76 -3.85
C THR A 586 23.99 6.01 -4.54
N LEU A 587 23.83 7.10 -5.25
CA LEU A 587 22.58 7.47 -5.90
C LEU A 587 22.42 6.75 -7.25
N GLY A 588 21.33 6.00 -7.43
CA GLY A 588 20.97 5.34 -8.68
C GLY A 588 21.90 4.21 -9.10
N THR A 589 22.31 3.36 -8.18
CA THR A 589 23.28 2.27 -8.45
C THR A 589 22.65 0.98 -8.95
N GLN A 590 21.31 0.81 -8.82
CA GLN A 590 20.57 -0.40 -9.22
C GLN A 590 19.58 -0.20 -10.36
N GLY A 591 19.67 0.93 -11.09
CA GLY A 591 18.89 1.16 -12.29
C GLY A 591 17.76 2.17 -12.15
N PHE A 592 16.78 2.01 -13.03
CA PHE A 592 15.70 2.95 -13.20
C PHE A 592 14.35 2.30 -12.90
N VAL A 593 13.38 3.11 -12.50
CA VAL A 593 11.98 2.72 -12.33
C VAL A 593 11.12 3.52 -13.32
N LEU A 594 10.05 2.93 -13.77
CA LEU A 594 8.98 3.56 -14.52
C LEU A 594 7.66 3.29 -13.80
N SER A 595 7.28 4.22 -12.93
CA SER A 595 6.07 4.11 -12.11
C SER A 595 4.83 4.66 -12.80
N SER A 596 5.02 5.54 -13.79
CA SER A 596 3.94 6.26 -14.49
C SER A 596 4.42 6.83 -15.80
N PHE A 597 3.56 7.60 -16.48
CA PHE A 597 3.84 8.22 -17.77
C PHE A 597 5.18 8.98 -17.82
N ALA A 598 5.99 8.69 -18.84
CA ALA A 598 7.26 9.39 -19.15
C ALA A 598 7.17 10.06 -20.52
N ASP A 599 7.15 11.41 -20.56
CA ASP A 599 7.03 12.18 -21.81
C ASP A 599 8.39 12.40 -22.47
N LYS A 600 8.77 11.52 -23.39
CA LYS A 600 10.01 11.64 -24.19
C LYS A 600 11.25 11.89 -23.34
N VAL A 601 11.44 11.04 -22.34
CA VAL A 601 12.59 11.10 -21.45
C VAL A 601 13.82 10.53 -22.13
N HIS A 602 14.88 11.31 -22.23
CA HIS A 602 16.15 10.88 -22.76
C HIS A 602 17.19 10.72 -21.65
N VAL A 603 17.50 9.49 -21.27
CA VAL A 603 18.51 9.16 -20.26
C VAL A 603 19.85 8.98 -20.93
N ILE A 604 20.82 9.82 -20.63
CA ILE A 604 22.14 9.80 -21.25
C ILE A 604 23.25 9.39 -20.27
N ASN A 605 24.39 8.98 -20.81
CA ASN A 605 25.58 8.56 -20.07
C ASN A 605 25.35 7.40 -19.10
N VAL A 606 24.45 6.49 -19.46
CA VAL A 606 24.10 5.33 -18.64
C VAL A 606 25.31 4.41 -18.54
N SER A 607 25.70 4.07 -17.33
CA SER A 607 26.75 3.08 -17.08
C SER A 607 26.18 1.65 -17.16
N GLY A 608 27.07 0.66 -17.27
CA GLY A 608 26.67 -0.74 -17.26
C GLY A 608 26.52 -1.34 -15.85
N GLY A 609 26.49 -2.65 -15.78
CA GLY A 609 26.34 -3.40 -14.55
C GLY A 609 24.90 -3.35 -14.03
N ASN A 610 24.73 -3.13 -12.74
CA ASN A 610 23.41 -3.09 -12.11
C ASN A 610 22.53 -1.91 -12.58
N VAL A 611 23.14 -0.84 -13.11
CA VAL A 611 22.40 0.32 -13.64
C VAL A 611 21.71 -0.01 -14.98
N ALA A 612 22.15 -1.02 -15.70
CA ALA A 612 21.57 -1.39 -16.99
C ALA A 612 20.25 -2.17 -16.83
N GLN A 613 19.28 -1.57 -16.16
CA GLN A 613 17.95 -2.12 -16.01
C GLN A 613 16.88 -1.06 -15.81
N LEU A 614 15.64 -1.42 -16.17
CA LEU A 614 14.43 -0.67 -15.97
C LEU A 614 13.41 -1.60 -15.28
N GLU A 615 12.81 -1.14 -14.20
CA GLU A 615 11.70 -1.79 -13.52
C GLU A 615 10.43 -1.02 -13.82
N VAL A 616 9.41 -1.69 -14.31
CA VAL A 616 8.10 -1.10 -14.64
C VAL A 616 7.14 -1.46 -13.51
N THR A 617 6.82 -0.49 -12.67
CA THR A 617 6.01 -0.68 -11.46
C THR A 617 4.58 -0.14 -11.59
N GLY A 618 4.26 0.48 -12.73
CA GLY A 618 2.91 1.00 -13.00
C GLY A 618 2.68 1.25 -14.47
N ASP A 619 1.42 1.54 -14.84
CA ASP A 619 1.03 1.83 -16.22
C ASP A 619 1.57 3.19 -16.67
N ALA A 620 2.53 3.18 -17.56
CA ALA A 620 3.09 4.38 -18.17
C ALA A 620 2.32 4.84 -19.42
N THR A 621 1.36 4.08 -19.87
CA THR A 621 0.58 4.25 -21.10
C THR A 621 1.36 4.11 -22.40
N ALA A 622 0.67 3.80 -23.50
CA ALA A 622 1.25 3.60 -24.83
C ALA A 622 1.99 4.84 -25.39
N ASN A 623 1.70 6.03 -24.88
CA ASN A 623 2.33 7.28 -25.33
C ASN A 623 3.65 7.59 -24.58
N SER A 624 3.99 6.81 -23.58
CA SER A 624 5.26 6.94 -22.88
C SER A 624 6.44 6.60 -23.79
N SER A 625 7.54 7.33 -23.60
CA SER A 625 8.75 7.10 -24.38
C SER A 625 10.00 7.42 -23.57
N ILE A 626 10.91 6.44 -23.51
CA ILE A 626 12.20 6.58 -22.86
C ILE A 626 13.31 6.13 -23.80
N ASP A 627 14.33 6.98 -23.98
CA ASP A 627 15.55 6.68 -24.70
C ASP A 627 16.71 6.51 -23.74
N PHE A 628 17.32 5.34 -23.68
CA PHE A 628 18.58 5.12 -22.97
C PHE A 628 19.76 5.22 -23.90
N THR A 629 20.72 6.08 -23.59
CA THR A 629 22.01 6.18 -24.28
C THR A 629 23.13 5.79 -23.33
N PHE A 630 23.77 4.68 -23.63
CA PHE A 630 24.82 4.09 -22.82
C PHE A 630 26.18 4.73 -23.12
N LEU A 631 27.06 4.77 -22.12
CA LEU A 631 28.48 5.02 -22.34
C LEU A 631 29.05 3.93 -23.27
N LYS A 632 30.09 4.28 -24.04
CA LYS A 632 30.73 3.34 -24.93
C LYS A 632 31.27 2.15 -24.15
N ASP A 633 31.04 0.94 -24.66
CA ASP A 633 31.44 -0.34 -24.03
C ASP A 633 30.85 -0.57 -22.62
N ALA A 634 29.71 0.03 -22.30
CA ALA A 634 29.17 0.07 -20.93
C ALA A 634 28.57 -1.25 -20.48
N THR A 635 27.84 -1.94 -21.36
CA THR A 635 27.08 -3.13 -20.98
C THR A 635 26.89 -4.09 -22.15
N ASN A 636 26.75 -5.37 -21.84
CA ASN A 636 26.36 -6.41 -22.82
C ASN A 636 24.90 -6.84 -22.68
N LYS A 637 24.18 -6.34 -21.67
CA LYS A 637 22.77 -6.65 -21.45
C LYS A 637 22.02 -5.44 -20.92
N PHE A 638 20.71 -5.42 -21.17
CA PHE A 638 19.77 -4.53 -20.53
C PHE A 638 18.57 -5.36 -20.05
N ASN A 639 18.13 -5.16 -18.81
CA ASN A 639 17.00 -5.87 -18.23
C ASN A 639 15.79 -4.95 -18.16
N ILE A 640 14.62 -5.45 -18.53
CA ILE A 640 13.33 -4.80 -18.34
C ILE A 640 12.49 -5.74 -17.50
N ASN A 641 12.16 -5.32 -16.29
CA ASN A 641 11.43 -6.13 -15.32
C ASN A 641 10.09 -5.46 -15.05
N PHE A 642 9.00 -6.13 -15.33
CA PHE A 642 7.68 -5.71 -14.88
C PHE A 642 7.44 -6.26 -13.48
N ASP A 643 7.00 -5.40 -12.57
CA ASP A 643 6.67 -5.71 -11.17
C ASP A 643 5.57 -4.78 -10.65
N ALA A 644 4.52 -4.62 -11.45
CA ALA A 644 3.38 -3.79 -11.09
C ALA A 644 2.35 -4.57 -10.26
N VAL A 645 1.59 -3.85 -9.45
CA VAL A 645 0.36 -4.35 -8.82
C VAL A 645 -0.81 -3.70 -9.55
N SER A 646 -1.58 -4.47 -10.30
CA SER A 646 -2.63 -3.93 -11.18
C SER A 646 -3.77 -4.93 -11.40
N ASP A 647 -4.95 -4.39 -11.74
CA ASP A 647 -6.10 -5.15 -12.27
C ASP A 647 -6.39 -4.77 -13.73
N SER A 648 -5.45 -4.10 -14.40
CA SER A 648 -5.54 -3.70 -15.80
C SER A 648 -4.16 -3.71 -16.45
N ASP A 649 -4.10 -3.83 -17.79
CA ASP A 649 -2.85 -3.92 -18.52
C ASP A 649 -1.85 -2.82 -18.16
N VAL A 650 -0.59 -3.21 -18.04
CA VAL A 650 0.54 -2.35 -17.69
C VAL A 650 1.40 -2.09 -18.92
N ASN A 651 1.36 -0.87 -19.42
CA ASN A 651 2.06 -0.48 -20.64
C ASN A 651 3.31 0.34 -20.32
N ALA A 652 4.48 -0.17 -20.65
CA ALA A 652 5.75 0.53 -20.51
C ALA A 652 5.99 1.59 -21.60
N GLY A 653 5.12 1.66 -22.62
CA GLY A 653 5.30 2.53 -23.76
C GLY A 653 6.46 2.11 -24.66
N SER A 654 7.18 3.08 -25.20
CA SER A 654 8.28 2.87 -26.13
C SER A 654 9.63 3.01 -25.43
N ILE A 655 10.45 1.98 -25.47
CA ILE A 655 11.80 1.96 -24.91
C ILE A 655 12.80 1.87 -26.05
N SER A 656 13.71 2.85 -26.14
CA SER A 656 14.83 2.86 -27.10
C SER A 656 16.15 2.66 -26.38
N LEU A 657 17.02 1.82 -26.95
CA LEU A 657 18.33 1.50 -26.40
C LEU A 657 19.42 1.91 -27.39
N ASN A 658 20.23 2.91 -27.04
CA ASN A 658 21.33 3.39 -27.86
C ASN A 658 22.66 2.99 -27.23
N SER A 659 23.43 2.16 -27.92
CA SER A 659 24.73 1.67 -27.44
C SER A 659 25.80 1.75 -28.54
N SER A 660 27.04 1.78 -28.11
CA SER A 660 28.21 1.72 -29.02
C SER A 660 29.33 0.91 -28.40
N SER A 661 30.07 0.21 -29.21
CA SER A 661 31.21 -0.59 -28.80
C SER A 661 32.50 -0.28 -29.60
N SER A 662 33.64 -0.59 -28.99
CA SER A 662 34.92 -0.52 -29.66
C SER A 662 35.08 -1.66 -30.64
N ALA A 663 35.66 -1.41 -31.80
CA ALA A 663 35.62 -2.32 -32.97
C ALA A 663 36.28 -3.70 -32.78
N ILE A 664 37.15 -3.90 -31.78
CA ILE A 664 37.92 -5.13 -31.64
C ILE A 664 37.76 -5.85 -30.32
N PHE A 665 37.59 -5.12 -29.22
CA PHE A 665 37.50 -5.67 -27.87
C PHE A 665 36.41 -4.98 -27.03
N GLY A 666 35.51 -4.23 -27.66
CA GLY A 666 34.48 -3.48 -26.98
C GLY A 666 33.33 -4.37 -26.53
N THR A 667 32.70 -4.00 -25.42
CA THR A 667 31.47 -4.62 -24.93
C THR A 667 30.32 -4.14 -25.78
N ALA A 668 29.58 -5.06 -26.42
CA ALA A 668 28.37 -4.73 -27.17
C ALA A 668 27.13 -5.08 -26.37
N LEU A 669 26.11 -4.22 -26.42
CA LEU A 669 24.76 -4.52 -25.88
C LEU A 669 24.11 -5.58 -26.79
N SER A 670 24.34 -6.84 -26.48
CA SER A 670 23.86 -7.96 -27.30
C SER A 670 22.59 -8.61 -26.82
N ASN A 671 22.22 -8.37 -25.58
CA ASN A 671 21.08 -9.04 -24.96
C ASN A 671 20.10 -8.03 -24.33
N VAL A 672 18.81 -8.19 -24.63
CA VAL A 672 17.70 -7.57 -23.91
C VAL A 672 16.95 -8.68 -23.19
N ASN A 673 16.83 -8.59 -21.88
CA ASN A 673 16.10 -9.55 -21.07
C ASN A 673 14.84 -8.89 -20.55
N ILE A 674 13.69 -9.50 -20.77
CA ILE A 674 12.38 -9.01 -20.36
C ILE A 674 11.81 -10.02 -19.38
N ASN A 675 11.49 -9.58 -18.19
CA ASN A 675 10.75 -10.36 -17.22
C ASN A 675 9.33 -9.79 -17.10
N SER A 676 8.33 -10.51 -17.60
CA SER A 676 6.93 -10.12 -17.56
C SER A 676 6.27 -10.72 -16.34
N SER A 677 6.29 -9.99 -15.23
CA SER A 677 5.74 -10.42 -13.94
C SER A 677 4.89 -9.31 -13.32
N GLY A 678 4.33 -9.56 -12.15
CA GLY A 678 3.53 -8.59 -11.40
C GLY A 678 2.61 -9.26 -10.39
N THR A 679 1.67 -8.49 -9.85
CA THR A 679 0.65 -9.00 -8.94
C THR A 679 -0.73 -8.52 -9.41
N GLY A 680 -1.62 -9.46 -9.73
CA GLY A 680 -2.96 -9.21 -10.28
C GLY A 680 -3.21 -10.01 -11.54
N ASP A 681 -4.27 -9.70 -12.26
CA ASP A 681 -4.67 -10.37 -13.51
C ASP A 681 -4.64 -9.34 -14.67
N PHE A 682 -3.48 -9.20 -15.29
CA PHE A 682 -3.25 -8.23 -16.35
C PHE A 682 -2.16 -8.69 -17.33
N SER A 683 -2.06 -7.99 -18.46
CA SER A 683 -0.99 -8.19 -19.44
C SER A 683 0.02 -7.05 -19.37
N ASN A 684 1.29 -7.37 -19.61
CA ASN A 684 2.34 -6.37 -19.78
C ASN A 684 2.50 -6.03 -21.27
N VAL A 685 2.74 -4.75 -21.57
CA VAL A 685 2.88 -4.25 -22.94
C VAL A 685 4.18 -3.48 -23.10
N LEU A 686 4.98 -3.81 -24.11
CA LEU A 686 6.29 -3.19 -24.37
C LEU A 686 6.53 -2.97 -25.86
N ASN A 687 6.97 -1.77 -26.21
CA ASN A 687 7.48 -1.48 -27.55
C ASN A 687 8.99 -1.20 -27.49
N LEU A 688 9.81 -2.09 -28.06
CA LEU A 688 11.24 -1.82 -28.30
C LEU A 688 11.37 -0.96 -29.55
N ALA A 689 11.48 0.34 -29.35
CA ALA A 689 11.54 1.35 -30.40
C ALA A 689 12.98 1.79 -30.73
N GLY A 690 13.12 2.73 -31.66
CA GLY A 690 14.43 3.25 -32.06
C GLY A 690 15.24 2.27 -32.91
N SER A 691 16.55 2.37 -32.83
CA SER A 691 17.45 1.50 -33.58
C SER A 691 18.68 1.08 -32.76
N ASN A 692 18.93 -0.22 -32.70
CA ASN A 692 20.16 -0.76 -32.12
C ASN A 692 20.65 -1.96 -32.95
N SER A 693 21.78 -1.76 -33.63
CA SER A 693 22.41 -2.80 -34.47
C SER A 693 23.32 -3.76 -33.70
N GLN A 694 23.38 -3.68 -32.37
CA GLN A 694 24.21 -4.54 -31.54
C GLN A 694 23.42 -5.65 -30.85
N VAL A 695 22.12 -5.40 -30.57
CA VAL A 695 21.24 -6.39 -29.93
C VAL A 695 21.01 -7.57 -30.89
N SER A 696 21.39 -8.76 -30.43
CA SER A 696 21.17 -10.01 -31.15
C SER A 696 20.18 -10.96 -30.50
N ASN A 697 19.95 -10.82 -29.20
CA ASN A 697 19.06 -11.69 -28.45
C ASN A 697 18.06 -10.87 -27.64
N VAL A 698 16.79 -11.32 -27.67
CA VAL A 698 15.70 -10.87 -26.79
C VAL A 698 15.20 -12.10 -26.05
N ASN A 699 15.40 -12.13 -24.72
CA ASN A 699 15.00 -13.25 -23.88
C ASN A 699 13.81 -12.82 -23.01
N ILE A 700 12.74 -13.61 -23.00
CA ILE A 700 11.50 -13.30 -22.33
C ILE A 700 11.22 -14.38 -21.28
N SER A 701 10.87 -13.93 -20.07
CA SER A 701 10.53 -14.79 -18.94
C SER A 701 9.38 -14.15 -18.14
N GLY A 702 8.89 -14.83 -17.13
CA GLY A 702 7.88 -14.33 -16.22
C GLY A 702 6.60 -15.16 -16.22
N ASP A 703 5.61 -14.67 -15.52
CA ASP A 703 4.34 -15.36 -15.25
C ASP A 703 3.10 -14.55 -15.68
N HIS A 704 3.34 -13.40 -16.34
CA HIS A 704 2.28 -12.58 -16.95
C HIS A 704 2.40 -12.56 -18.47
N TYR A 705 1.25 -12.45 -19.16
CA TYR A 705 1.18 -12.31 -20.59
C TYR A 705 1.97 -11.06 -21.05
N LEU A 706 2.73 -11.18 -22.14
CA LEU A 706 3.50 -10.07 -22.71
C LEU A 706 3.08 -9.76 -24.14
N ASP A 707 2.63 -8.54 -24.37
CA ASP A 707 2.52 -7.96 -25.72
C ASP A 707 3.82 -7.20 -26.04
N LEU A 708 4.61 -7.74 -26.94
CA LEU A 708 5.93 -7.21 -27.30
C LEU A 708 6.00 -6.84 -28.77
N ASN A 709 6.23 -5.56 -29.06
CA ASN A 709 6.60 -5.11 -30.40
C ASN A 709 8.10 -4.84 -30.48
N ILE A 710 8.80 -5.45 -31.44
CA ILE A 710 10.21 -5.21 -31.73
C ILE A 710 10.32 -4.45 -33.05
N GLY A 711 10.79 -3.20 -32.96
CA GLY A 711 10.92 -2.30 -34.11
C GLY A 711 12.00 -2.76 -35.12
N SER A 712 11.83 -2.41 -36.38
CA SER A 712 12.74 -2.76 -37.48
C SER A 712 14.17 -2.22 -37.31
N GLY A 713 14.36 -1.23 -36.43
CA GLY A 713 15.67 -0.69 -36.08
C GLY A 713 16.59 -1.65 -35.32
N TYR A 714 16.05 -2.73 -34.77
CA TYR A 714 16.82 -3.81 -34.11
C TYR A 714 17.31 -4.84 -35.13
N SER A 715 17.91 -4.37 -36.20
CA SER A 715 18.23 -5.16 -37.41
C SER A 715 19.16 -6.34 -37.19
N SER A 716 19.87 -6.43 -36.06
CA SER A 716 20.76 -7.52 -35.73
C SER A 716 20.14 -8.58 -34.82
N VAL A 717 18.89 -8.44 -34.41
CA VAL A 717 18.19 -9.47 -33.63
C VAL A 717 18.07 -10.74 -34.47
N ARG A 718 18.54 -11.87 -33.90
CA ARG A 718 18.49 -13.18 -34.49
C ARG A 718 17.87 -14.24 -33.61
N ASN A 719 17.67 -13.91 -32.33
CA ASN A 719 17.03 -14.83 -31.39
C ASN A 719 16.04 -14.08 -30.52
N ILE A 720 14.78 -14.49 -30.50
CA ILE A 720 13.72 -14.06 -29.63
C ILE A 720 13.21 -15.31 -28.93
N ASP A 721 13.44 -15.42 -27.65
CA ASP A 721 13.17 -16.64 -26.88
C ASP A 721 12.22 -16.34 -25.71
N ALA A 722 10.99 -16.78 -25.82
CA ALA A 722 9.96 -16.67 -24.80
C ALA A 722 9.67 -18.01 -24.08
N SER A 723 10.47 -19.05 -24.32
CA SER A 723 10.24 -20.39 -23.75
C SER A 723 10.22 -20.44 -22.22
N SER A 724 10.71 -19.39 -21.56
CA SER A 724 10.72 -19.24 -20.11
C SER A 724 9.56 -18.40 -19.55
N ASN A 725 8.68 -17.88 -20.40
CA ASN A 725 7.43 -17.26 -19.94
C ASN A 725 6.35 -18.33 -19.79
N THR A 726 5.53 -18.23 -18.74
CA THR A 726 4.54 -19.24 -18.38
C THR A 726 3.10 -18.82 -18.64
N ALA A 727 2.87 -17.59 -19.09
CA ALA A 727 1.52 -17.04 -19.31
C ALA A 727 1.15 -16.83 -20.79
N GLY A 728 2.11 -16.96 -21.71
CA GLY A 728 1.92 -16.71 -23.13
C GLY A 728 2.41 -15.34 -23.58
N VAL A 729 2.52 -15.15 -24.92
CA VAL A 729 3.04 -13.91 -25.51
C VAL A 729 2.30 -13.51 -26.79
N ASP A 730 2.22 -12.20 -27.07
CA ASP A 730 2.02 -11.67 -28.42
C ASP A 730 3.31 -10.98 -28.87
N ILE A 731 4.06 -11.62 -29.74
CA ILE A 731 5.33 -11.08 -30.28
C ILE A 731 5.10 -10.57 -31.69
N THR A 732 5.27 -9.26 -31.87
CA THR A 732 5.40 -8.66 -33.20
C THR A 732 6.85 -8.33 -33.47
N SER A 733 7.53 -9.13 -34.32
CA SER A 733 8.88 -8.90 -34.79
C SER A 733 8.87 -8.22 -36.14
N ASN A 734 9.32 -6.96 -36.19
CA ASN A 734 9.54 -6.23 -37.43
C ASN A 734 10.96 -6.40 -37.98
N VAL A 735 11.66 -7.44 -37.56
CA VAL A 735 13.04 -7.76 -37.99
C VAL A 735 13.00 -8.91 -38.97
N ALA A 736 13.49 -8.65 -40.16
CA ALA A 736 13.65 -9.68 -41.21
C ALA A 736 15.03 -10.34 -41.14
N GLY A 737 15.04 -11.62 -41.32
CA GLY A 737 16.30 -12.33 -41.65
C GLY A 737 16.76 -12.02 -43.08
N SER A 738 17.90 -12.61 -43.48
CA SER A 738 18.44 -12.38 -44.79
C SER A 738 18.93 -13.69 -45.44
N GLY A 739 18.90 -13.71 -46.79
CA GLY A 739 19.42 -14.83 -47.53
C GLY A 739 18.34 -15.85 -47.94
N GLN A 740 18.70 -17.10 -48.10
CA GLN A 740 17.85 -18.18 -48.60
C GLN A 740 17.51 -19.20 -47.52
N GLY A 741 17.08 -18.72 -46.33
CA GLY A 741 16.85 -19.57 -45.15
C GLY A 741 15.83 -20.69 -45.41
N ILE A 742 14.74 -20.43 -46.10
CA ILE A 742 13.73 -21.44 -46.40
C ILE A 742 14.27 -22.59 -47.30
N ILE A 743 15.19 -22.26 -48.23
CA ILE A 743 15.87 -23.31 -49.05
C ILE A 743 16.82 -24.13 -48.19
N LEU A 744 17.62 -23.46 -47.39
CA LEU A 744 18.60 -24.13 -46.55
C LEU A 744 17.91 -25.02 -45.50
N ASN A 745 16.85 -24.55 -44.89
CA ASN A 745 16.05 -25.33 -43.96
C ASN A 745 15.43 -26.56 -44.63
N PHE A 746 14.98 -26.44 -45.88
CA PHE A 746 14.53 -27.58 -46.66
C PHE A 746 15.64 -28.57 -46.93
N LEU A 747 16.83 -28.11 -47.34
CA LEU A 747 17.99 -28.98 -47.68
C LEU A 747 18.53 -29.67 -46.41
N ASP A 748 18.51 -29.05 -45.25
CA ASP A 748 18.97 -29.63 -43.98
C ASP A 748 18.11 -30.77 -43.47
N LEU A 749 16.91 -30.92 -43.95
CA LEU A 749 15.98 -32.01 -43.59
C LEU A 749 16.31 -33.36 -44.26
N PHE A 750 17.26 -33.38 -45.20
CA PHE A 750 17.68 -34.61 -45.88
C PHE A 750 18.91 -35.22 -45.19
N PRO A 751 19.01 -36.55 -45.10
CA PRO A 751 20.07 -37.27 -44.36
C PRO A 751 21.48 -37.13 -44.94
N PHE A 752 21.67 -36.23 -45.87
CA PHE A 752 22.95 -35.99 -46.59
C PHE A 752 23.66 -34.72 -46.14
N ASN A 753 23.67 -34.42 -44.87
CA ASN A 753 24.20 -33.17 -44.28
C ASN A 753 25.57 -32.69 -44.84
N GLY A 754 26.43 -33.57 -45.25
CA GLY A 754 27.73 -33.19 -45.86
C GLY A 754 27.64 -32.65 -47.28
N ILE A 755 26.66 -33.15 -48.08
CA ILE A 755 26.46 -32.74 -49.45
C ILE A 755 25.63 -31.45 -49.53
N THR A 756 24.63 -31.29 -48.67
CA THR A 756 23.80 -30.08 -48.61
C THR A 756 24.62 -28.84 -48.21
N LYS A 757 25.50 -28.93 -47.23
CA LYS A 757 26.44 -27.84 -46.89
C LYS A 757 27.41 -27.52 -48.02
N ALA A 758 27.92 -28.54 -48.72
CA ALA A 758 28.78 -28.35 -49.88
C ALA A 758 28.06 -27.66 -51.05
N ILE A 759 26.81 -28.04 -51.32
CA ILE A 759 25.95 -27.42 -52.33
C ILE A 759 25.65 -25.96 -51.93
N ALA A 760 25.24 -25.72 -50.68
CA ALA A 760 25.01 -24.37 -50.19
C ALA A 760 26.21 -23.45 -50.31
N ALA A 761 27.40 -23.97 -49.98
CA ALA A 761 28.68 -23.23 -50.12
C ALA A 761 29.05 -23.00 -51.61
N LEU A 762 28.80 -23.97 -52.50
CA LEU A 762 29.10 -23.87 -53.94
C LEU A 762 28.24 -22.82 -54.63
N PHE A 763 26.98 -22.67 -54.22
CA PHE A 763 26.04 -21.72 -54.80
C PHE A 763 25.92 -20.42 -54.06
N GLY A 764 26.66 -20.26 -52.93
CA GLY A 764 26.66 -19.04 -52.12
C GLY A 764 25.38 -18.80 -51.38
N PHE A 765 24.54 -19.83 -51.17
CA PHE A 765 23.39 -19.72 -50.32
C PHE A 765 23.80 -19.47 -48.90
N LYS A 766 23.33 -18.40 -48.33
CA LYS A 766 23.55 -18.01 -46.96
C LYS A 766 22.18 -17.80 -46.28
N SER A 767 22.14 -18.11 -45.00
CA SER A 767 21.02 -17.83 -44.17
C SER A 767 21.47 -17.08 -42.95
N ASP A 768 20.67 -16.07 -42.58
CA ASP A 768 20.78 -15.30 -41.37
C ASP A 768 19.34 -15.09 -40.85
N ASP A 769 18.73 -16.20 -40.43
CA ASP A 769 17.32 -16.26 -40.03
C ASP A 769 17.12 -15.69 -38.65
N VAL A 770 15.93 -15.15 -38.41
CA VAL A 770 15.45 -14.75 -37.10
C VAL A 770 14.75 -15.96 -36.45
N HIS A 771 15.26 -16.42 -35.34
CA HIS A 771 14.62 -17.48 -34.56
C HIS A 771 13.69 -16.90 -33.55
N ILE A 772 12.41 -17.33 -33.54
CA ILE A 772 11.42 -16.91 -32.57
C ILE A 772 10.87 -18.17 -31.90
N THR A 773 10.96 -18.22 -30.60
CA THR A 773 10.43 -19.32 -29.78
C THR A 773 9.36 -18.77 -28.84
N GLY A 774 8.15 -19.28 -28.93
CA GLY A 774 7.02 -19.02 -28.07
C GLY A 774 7.09 -19.78 -26.74
N THR A 775 5.95 -19.97 -26.13
CA THR A 775 5.81 -20.51 -24.78
C THR A 775 5.21 -21.92 -24.78
N ALA A 776 4.63 -22.35 -23.67
CA ALA A 776 3.81 -23.56 -23.59
C ALA A 776 2.29 -23.23 -23.49
N GLN A 777 1.92 -21.99 -23.74
CA GLN A 777 0.57 -21.46 -23.71
C GLN A 777 0.16 -21.01 -25.13
N ASP A 778 -1.04 -20.51 -25.27
CA ASP A 778 -1.53 -19.96 -26.53
C ASP A 778 -0.80 -18.66 -26.86
N ASP A 779 -0.01 -18.65 -27.92
CA ASP A 779 0.83 -17.53 -28.33
C ASP A 779 0.35 -16.88 -29.63
N VAL A 780 0.66 -15.60 -29.78
CA VAL A 780 0.52 -14.87 -31.03
C VAL A 780 1.90 -14.44 -31.52
N ILE A 781 2.35 -14.94 -32.66
CA ILE A 781 3.69 -14.65 -33.17
C ILE A 781 3.60 -14.05 -34.58
N SER A 782 3.92 -12.77 -34.68
CA SER A 782 4.04 -12.05 -35.96
C SER A 782 5.49 -12.03 -36.42
N ALA A 783 5.79 -12.69 -37.53
CA ALA A 783 7.13 -12.86 -38.05
C ALA A 783 7.33 -12.27 -39.44
N MET A 784 8.47 -11.63 -39.67
CA MET A 784 8.93 -11.17 -40.98
C MET A 784 9.57 -12.31 -41.79
N GLY A 785 9.79 -12.09 -43.07
CA GLY A 785 10.47 -13.07 -43.92
C GLY A 785 11.86 -13.52 -43.44
N ASN A 786 12.25 -14.71 -43.81
CA ASN A 786 13.44 -15.42 -43.33
C ASN A 786 13.45 -15.54 -41.79
N SER A 787 12.30 -15.97 -41.22
CA SER A 787 12.20 -16.34 -39.82
C SER A 787 11.95 -17.83 -39.67
N ILE A 788 12.45 -18.38 -38.55
CA ILE A 788 12.16 -19.72 -38.09
C ILE A 788 11.41 -19.60 -36.77
N VAL A 789 10.16 -20.04 -36.77
CA VAL A 789 9.26 -19.87 -35.64
C VAL A 789 8.95 -21.23 -35.02
N THR A 790 8.96 -21.28 -33.71
CA THR A 790 8.50 -22.40 -32.89
C THR A 790 7.41 -21.83 -31.96
N GLY A 791 6.17 -22.29 -32.06
CA GLY A 791 5.07 -21.84 -31.20
C GLY A 791 5.24 -22.36 -29.79
N GLY A 792 5.37 -23.63 -29.66
CA GLY A 792 5.45 -24.37 -28.42
C GLY A 792 4.28 -25.33 -28.27
N ALA A 793 3.66 -25.30 -27.13
CA ALA A 793 2.41 -26.01 -26.87
C ALA A 793 1.29 -24.99 -26.67
N GLY A 794 0.09 -25.29 -27.09
CA GLY A 794 -1.02 -24.36 -27.04
C GLY A 794 -1.75 -24.30 -28.38
N ALA A 795 -2.66 -23.34 -28.50
CA ALA A 795 -3.33 -23.02 -29.74
C ALA A 795 -2.73 -21.71 -30.29
N ASP A 796 -1.64 -21.85 -31.03
CA ASP A 796 -0.83 -20.71 -31.44
C ASP A 796 -1.37 -20.03 -32.70
N THR A 797 -1.15 -18.73 -32.77
CA THR A 797 -1.47 -17.93 -33.97
C THR A 797 -0.20 -17.38 -34.60
N PHE A 798 0.18 -17.92 -35.75
CA PHE A 798 1.32 -17.47 -36.54
C PHE A 798 0.88 -16.43 -37.56
N LYS A 799 1.34 -15.20 -37.44
CA LYS A 799 1.06 -14.11 -38.38
C LYS A 799 2.26 -13.84 -39.26
N LEU A 800 2.09 -14.01 -40.58
CA LEU A 800 3.12 -13.76 -41.58
C LEU A 800 3.04 -12.30 -42.04
N GLN A 801 4.00 -11.45 -41.60
CA GLN A 801 3.96 -10.02 -41.93
C GLN A 801 4.49 -9.71 -43.33
N SER A 802 5.51 -10.39 -43.80
CA SER A 802 6.18 -10.15 -45.08
C SER A 802 6.91 -11.39 -45.54
N SER A 803 6.22 -12.51 -45.53
CA SER A 803 6.74 -13.79 -46.02
C SER A 803 6.53 -13.86 -47.51
N THR A 804 7.61 -13.74 -48.26
CA THR A 804 7.55 -13.84 -49.70
C THR A 804 8.21 -15.14 -50.19
N VAL A 805 8.10 -15.44 -51.48
CA VAL A 805 8.77 -16.62 -52.08
C VAL A 805 10.28 -16.56 -51.89
N ASP A 806 10.86 -15.35 -51.98
CA ASP A 806 12.31 -15.19 -51.74
C ASP A 806 12.71 -15.16 -50.27
N ALA A 807 11.76 -14.90 -49.36
CA ALA A 807 11.97 -14.71 -47.91
C ALA A 807 10.85 -15.39 -47.10
N GLY A 808 10.68 -16.68 -47.29
CA GLY A 808 9.61 -17.44 -46.64
C GLY A 808 9.88 -17.65 -45.13
N VAL A 809 8.82 -17.90 -44.38
CA VAL A 809 8.85 -18.24 -42.95
C VAL A 809 8.75 -19.75 -42.78
N THR A 810 9.59 -20.29 -41.90
CA THR A 810 9.53 -21.69 -41.45
C THR A 810 8.89 -21.79 -40.07
N ILE A 811 7.82 -22.58 -39.93
CA ILE A 811 7.20 -22.90 -38.65
C ILE A 811 7.51 -24.36 -38.31
N LYS A 812 8.12 -24.59 -37.15
CA LYS A 812 8.73 -25.90 -36.78
C LYS A 812 7.74 -26.90 -36.21
N ASP A 813 6.72 -26.44 -35.54
CA ASP A 813 5.86 -27.28 -34.72
C ASP A 813 4.36 -27.02 -34.94
N PHE A 814 3.98 -26.45 -36.08
CA PHE A 814 2.59 -26.15 -36.41
C PHE A 814 1.67 -27.37 -36.25
N ASN A 815 0.68 -27.23 -35.35
CA ASN A 815 -0.31 -28.24 -35.11
C ASN A 815 -1.60 -27.88 -35.83
N THR A 816 -1.91 -28.54 -36.94
CA THR A 816 -3.06 -28.27 -37.79
C THR A 816 -4.42 -28.34 -37.07
N HIS A 817 -4.50 -28.98 -35.89
CA HIS A 817 -5.73 -29.14 -35.11
C HIS A 817 -5.97 -28.01 -34.09
N GLN A 818 -4.95 -27.24 -33.77
CA GLN A 818 -5.00 -26.21 -32.72
C GLN A 818 -4.58 -24.84 -33.25
N ASP A 819 -3.55 -24.82 -34.11
CA ASP A 819 -2.91 -23.60 -34.52
C ASP A 819 -3.60 -22.92 -35.70
N THR A 820 -3.37 -21.62 -35.81
CA THR A 820 -3.86 -20.78 -36.90
C THR A 820 -2.68 -20.11 -37.59
N LEU A 821 -2.66 -20.17 -38.94
CA LEU A 821 -1.72 -19.42 -39.74
C LEU A 821 -2.44 -18.24 -40.40
N VAL A 822 -1.94 -17.03 -40.22
CA VAL A 822 -2.51 -15.80 -40.75
C VAL A 822 -1.54 -15.16 -41.72
N ASP A 823 -1.93 -15.01 -42.99
CA ASP A 823 -1.21 -14.16 -43.92
C ASP A 823 -1.67 -12.71 -43.78
N GLN A 824 -0.82 -11.84 -43.28
CA GLN A 824 -1.19 -10.44 -43.05
C GLN A 824 -1.31 -9.62 -44.34
N GLN A 825 -0.69 -10.04 -45.43
CA GLN A 825 -0.76 -9.35 -46.73
C GLN A 825 -2.15 -9.49 -47.37
N SER A 826 -2.72 -10.70 -47.36
CA SER A 826 -4.07 -10.96 -47.89
C SER A 826 -5.16 -10.85 -46.81
N GLY A 827 -4.80 -10.92 -45.52
CA GLY A 827 -5.72 -11.02 -44.40
C GLY A 827 -6.44 -12.39 -44.30
N LEU A 828 -5.82 -13.43 -44.88
CA LEU A 828 -6.37 -14.78 -44.84
C LEU A 828 -5.88 -15.53 -43.60
N ALA A 829 -6.80 -16.25 -42.96
CA ALA A 829 -6.49 -17.16 -41.87
C ALA A 829 -6.70 -18.61 -42.32
N LEU A 830 -5.74 -19.47 -42.07
CA LEU A 830 -5.75 -20.90 -42.34
C LEU A 830 -5.86 -21.69 -41.06
N THR A 831 -6.77 -22.62 -40.99
CA THR A 831 -7.02 -23.46 -39.83
C THR A 831 -7.65 -24.78 -40.27
N ASN A 832 -7.63 -25.77 -39.40
CA ASN A 832 -8.35 -27.05 -39.63
C ASN A 832 -9.84 -26.92 -39.26
N ASN A 833 -10.24 -25.86 -38.59
CA ASN A 833 -11.64 -25.62 -38.27
C ASN A 833 -12.32 -24.91 -39.43
N GLY A 834 -13.25 -25.62 -40.15
CA GLY A 834 -13.99 -25.09 -41.31
C GLY A 834 -14.92 -23.90 -41.00
N ALA A 835 -15.01 -23.45 -39.77
CA ALA A 835 -15.80 -22.30 -39.36
C ALA A 835 -14.98 -21.36 -38.50
N ILE A 836 -14.44 -20.30 -39.07
CA ILE A 836 -13.87 -19.17 -38.31
C ILE A 836 -14.95 -18.07 -38.31
N ASN A 837 -15.33 -17.58 -37.16
CA ASN A 837 -16.32 -16.49 -36.98
C ASN A 837 -17.67 -16.75 -37.64
N GLY A 838 -18.10 -18.01 -37.69
CA GLY A 838 -19.42 -18.38 -38.23
C GLY A 838 -19.51 -18.43 -39.75
N ASN A 839 -18.41 -18.23 -40.47
CA ASN A 839 -18.37 -18.37 -41.95
C ASN A 839 -17.75 -19.72 -42.34
N ASN A 840 -18.29 -20.37 -43.36
CA ASN A 840 -17.72 -21.58 -43.93
C ASN A 840 -16.42 -21.23 -44.66
N GLY A 841 -15.30 -21.86 -44.23
CA GLY A 841 -14.04 -21.72 -44.92
C GLY A 841 -14.00 -22.40 -46.28
N THR A 842 -13.11 -21.95 -47.15
CA THR A 842 -12.78 -22.62 -48.41
C THR A 842 -11.60 -23.58 -48.18
N GLN A 843 -11.73 -24.82 -48.62
CA GLN A 843 -10.64 -25.79 -48.53
C GLN A 843 -9.46 -25.33 -49.41
N VAL A 844 -8.25 -25.51 -48.91
CA VAL A 844 -7.01 -25.18 -49.63
C VAL A 844 -6.88 -26.05 -50.88
N ALA A 845 -6.24 -25.51 -51.90
CA ALA A 845 -5.94 -26.32 -53.12
C ALA A 845 -4.76 -27.26 -52.84
N ASP A 846 -4.87 -28.49 -53.26
CA ASP A 846 -3.83 -29.49 -53.17
C ASP A 846 -3.04 -29.58 -54.49
N TYR A 847 -1.80 -29.14 -54.47
CA TYR A 847 -0.88 -29.20 -55.62
C TYR A 847 -0.07 -30.49 -55.68
N GLY A 848 -0.30 -31.41 -54.73
CA GLY A 848 0.30 -32.73 -54.73
C GLY A 848 1.55 -32.82 -53.84
N TYR A 849 2.21 -33.91 -53.98
CA TYR A 849 3.39 -34.28 -53.14
C TYR A 849 4.67 -34.26 -54.00
N SER A 850 5.68 -33.53 -53.51
CA SER A 850 7.01 -33.52 -54.12
C SER A 850 7.71 -34.83 -53.82
N SER A 851 7.87 -35.66 -54.83
CA SER A 851 8.54 -36.97 -54.74
C SER A 851 10.10 -36.85 -54.70
N ASN A 852 10.78 -37.92 -54.23
CA ASN A 852 12.23 -38.01 -54.26
C ASN A 852 12.85 -37.83 -55.67
N ASP A 853 12.09 -38.07 -56.73
CA ASP A 853 12.54 -37.87 -58.13
C ASP A 853 12.58 -36.38 -58.49
N ALA A 854 11.68 -35.57 -57.92
CA ALA A 854 11.79 -34.09 -58.00
C ALA A 854 13.06 -33.58 -57.34
N LEU A 855 13.47 -34.17 -56.24
CA LEU A 855 14.69 -33.80 -55.54
C LEU A 855 15.95 -34.06 -56.41
N GLN A 856 16.01 -35.17 -57.14
CA GLN A 856 17.15 -35.44 -58.04
C GLN A 856 17.18 -34.47 -59.23
N SER A 857 16.02 -34.08 -59.75
CA SER A 857 15.89 -33.06 -60.78
C SER A 857 16.33 -31.69 -60.29
N ILE A 858 15.99 -31.34 -59.03
CA ILE A 858 16.38 -30.09 -58.37
C ILE A 858 17.91 -30.05 -58.14
N LEU A 859 18.49 -31.12 -57.59
CA LEU A 859 19.90 -31.24 -57.40
C LEU A 859 20.63 -31.16 -58.74
N GLY A 860 20.11 -31.83 -59.80
CA GLY A 860 20.60 -31.72 -61.16
C GLY A 860 20.50 -30.30 -61.71
N GLY A 861 19.41 -29.63 -61.54
CA GLY A 861 19.21 -28.24 -61.95
C GLY A 861 20.08 -27.24 -61.21
N ILE A 862 20.31 -27.45 -59.92
CA ILE A 862 21.28 -26.66 -59.09
C ILE A 862 22.70 -26.86 -59.63
N ILE A 863 23.12 -28.12 -59.88
CA ILE A 863 24.45 -28.45 -60.35
C ILE A 863 24.70 -27.92 -61.78
N THR A 864 23.71 -27.87 -62.62
CA THR A 864 23.79 -27.34 -64.00
C THR A 864 23.61 -25.82 -64.09
N GLY A 865 23.39 -25.13 -63.00
CA GLY A 865 23.22 -23.68 -62.94
C GLY A 865 21.86 -23.20 -63.44
N GLY A 866 20.89 -24.10 -63.58
CA GLY A 866 19.50 -23.78 -64.01
C GLY A 866 18.63 -23.25 -62.89
N ILE A 867 19.00 -23.41 -61.62
CA ILE A 867 18.26 -22.92 -60.44
C ILE A 867 19.15 -21.90 -59.72
N THR A 868 18.93 -20.63 -59.98
CA THR A 868 19.72 -19.53 -59.45
C THR A 868 18.95 -18.62 -58.49
N SER A 869 17.64 -18.90 -58.33
CA SER A 869 16.78 -18.13 -57.43
C SER A 869 15.80 -19.04 -56.67
N THR A 870 15.28 -18.54 -55.54
CA THR A 870 14.28 -19.20 -54.74
C THR A 870 13.02 -19.52 -55.53
N ILE A 871 12.56 -18.60 -56.41
CA ILE A 871 11.42 -18.79 -57.31
C ILE A 871 11.65 -19.99 -58.25
N ASN A 872 12.88 -20.09 -58.88
CA ASN A 872 13.19 -21.21 -59.75
C ASN A 872 13.29 -22.54 -59.00
N PHE A 873 13.76 -22.49 -57.74
CA PHE A 873 13.82 -23.67 -56.86
C PHE A 873 12.41 -24.19 -56.57
N PHE A 874 11.49 -23.31 -56.13
CA PHE A 874 10.13 -23.68 -55.82
C PHE A 874 9.34 -24.07 -57.09
N ASN A 875 9.49 -23.38 -58.22
CA ASN A 875 8.87 -23.81 -59.47
C ASN A 875 9.35 -25.23 -59.86
N ALA A 876 10.61 -25.60 -59.58
CA ALA A 876 11.10 -26.95 -59.86
C ALA A 876 10.53 -27.98 -58.87
N ILE A 877 10.39 -27.65 -57.61
CA ILE A 877 9.80 -28.52 -56.56
C ILE A 877 8.33 -28.74 -56.84
N LEU A 878 7.63 -27.67 -57.11
CA LEU A 878 6.17 -27.69 -57.19
C LEU A 878 5.67 -28.29 -58.51
N GLY A 879 6.54 -28.39 -59.58
CA GLY A 879 6.11 -28.81 -60.90
C GLY A 879 5.04 -27.89 -61.52
N ILE A 880 4.93 -26.63 -61.03
CA ILE A 880 3.86 -25.69 -61.28
C ILE A 880 4.02 -24.94 -62.57
N LYS A 881 5.05 -25.23 -63.37
CA LYS A 881 5.40 -24.46 -64.57
C LYS A 881 4.23 -24.19 -65.56
N ASP A 882 3.13 -24.93 -65.44
CA ASP A 882 2.00 -24.85 -66.35
C ASP A 882 0.58 -24.90 -65.69
N GLN A 883 0.47 -24.75 -64.31
CA GLN A 883 -0.83 -24.72 -63.65
C GLN A 883 -1.07 -23.38 -62.93
N PRO A 884 -2.26 -22.77 -63.09
CA PRO A 884 -2.58 -21.53 -62.37
C PRO A 884 -2.69 -21.83 -60.86
N LEU A 885 -2.09 -20.96 -60.05
CA LEU A 885 -2.23 -21.01 -58.60
C LEU A 885 -3.67 -20.71 -58.21
N SER A 886 -4.20 -21.44 -57.27
CA SER A 886 -5.41 -21.03 -56.51
C SER A 886 -5.02 -20.03 -55.43
N HIS A 887 -5.98 -19.32 -54.95
CA HIS A 887 -5.77 -18.26 -53.94
C HIS A 887 -4.94 -18.76 -52.74
N VAL A 888 -5.21 -19.97 -52.24
CA VAL A 888 -4.38 -20.65 -51.23
C VAL A 888 -4.16 -22.11 -51.65
N GLY A 889 -2.94 -22.54 -51.70
CA GLY A 889 -2.58 -23.91 -52.01
C GLY A 889 -1.46 -24.47 -51.17
N ILE A 890 -1.35 -25.79 -51.16
CA ILE A 890 -0.33 -26.52 -50.43
C ILE A 890 0.38 -27.51 -51.30
N VAL A 891 1.67 -27.71 -50.94
CA VAL A 891 2.50 -28.75 -51.52
C VAL A 891 3.15 -29.57 -50.42
N GLY A 892 2.91 -30.84 -50.38
CA GLY A 892 3.54 -31.78 -49.46
C GLY A 892 4.98 -32.13 -49.84
N SER A 893 5.80 -32.39 -48.85
CA SER A 893 7.10 -32.99 -48.97
C SER A 893 7.37 -34.01 -47.86
N SER A 894 8.41 -34.79 -47.93
CA SER A 894 8.80 -35.73 -46.88
C SER A 894 9.18 -35.06 -45.56
N ALA A 895 9.38 -33.75 -45.54
CA ALA A 895 9.89 -32.97 -44.43
C ALA A 895 8.82 -32.03 -43.83
N GLY A 896 7.69 -31.87 -44.48
CA GLY A 896 6.60 -30.95 -44.08
C GLY A 896 5.81 -30.50 -45.31
N SER A 897 5.02 -29.49 -45.14
CA SER A 897 4.14 -28.92 -46.19
C SER A 897 4.40 -27.43 -46.41
N TYR A 898 4.46 -27.02 -47.65
CA TYR A 898 4.50 -25.62 -48.06
C TYR A 898 3.10 -25.07 -48.20
N VAL A 899 2.87 -23.90 -47.65
CA VAL A 899 1.68 -23.10 -47.86
C VAL A 899 2.01 -21.96 -48.80
N ILE A 900 1.24 -21.77 -49.82
CA ILE A 900 1.37 -20.72 -50.84
C ILE A 900 0.08 -19.91 -50.85
N VAL A 901 0.21 -18.58 -50.73
CA VAL A 901 -0.91 -17.66 -50.90
C VAL A 901 -0.62 -16.79 -52.13
N ASP A 902 -1.45 -16.89 -53.16
CA ASP A 902 -1.38 -16.02 -54.34
C ASP A 902 -2.07 -14.68 -53.99
N ASN A 903 -1.23 -13.74 -53.55
CA ASN A 903 -1.70 -12.45 -53.01
C ASN A 903 -2.08 -11.46 -54.13
N ASN A 904 -1.51 -11.58 -55.32
CA ASN A 904 -1.80 -10.72 -56.45
C ASN A 904 -2.89 -11.29 -57.37
N GLY A 905 -3.25 -12.58 -57.21
CA GLY A 905 -4.31 -13.25 -57.98
C GLY A 905 -3.98 -13.46 -59.45
N ASP A 906 -2.70 -13.49 -59.85
CA ASP A 906 -2.27 -13.67 -61.24
C ASP A 906 -2.06 -15.13 -61.61
N GLY A 907 -2.22 -16.03 -60.63
CA GLY A 907 -2.08 -17.47 -60.80
C GLY A 907 -0.65 -17.96 -61.05
N LYS A 908 0.36 -17.16 -60.74
CA LYS A 908 1.79 -17.54 -60.92
C LYS A 908 2.49 -17.38 -59.59
N LEU A 909 3.51 -18.17 -59.35
CA LEU A 909 4.36 -18.03 -58.16
C LEU A 909 5.44 -16.96 -58.40
N ASP A 910 5.33 -15.87 -57.68
CA ASP A 910 6.30 -14.79 -57.71
C ASP A 910 6.52 -14.14 -56.33
N ASN A 911 7.31 -13.06 -56.24
CA ASN A 911 7.60 -12.40 -54.98
C ASN A 911 6.50 -11.52 -54.38
N HIS A 912 5.35 -11.49 -55.02
CA HIS A 912 4.14 -10.88 -54.47
C HIS A 912 3.34 -11.87 -53.60
N ASP A 913 3.73 -13.16 -53.68
CA ASP A 913 3.00 -14.27 -53.04
C ASP A 913 3.65 -14.58 -51.68
N THR A 914 2.82 -15.07 -50.76
CA THR A 914 3.31 -15.59 -49.47
C THR A 914 3.74 -17.04 -49.60
N LEU A 915 4.89 -17.34 -48.99
CA LEU A 915 5.39 -18.69 -48.83
C LEU A 915 5.69 -18.99 -47.36
N ALA A 916 5.09 -20.06 -46.84
CA ALA A 916 5.45 -20.60 -45.51
C ALA A 916 5.76 -22.09 -45.60
N PHE A 917 6.67 -22.55 -44.78
CA PHE A 917 7.00 -23.96 -44.61
C PHE A 917 6.61 -24.46 -43.23
N LEU A 918 5.66 -25.40 -43.21
CA LEU A 918 5.20 -26.07 -41.99
C LEU A 918 5.97 -27.35 -41.80
N GLN A 919 7.05 -27.29 -41.01
CA GLN A 919 7.95 -28.42 -40.80
C GLN A 919 7.23 -29.54 -40.04
N GLY A 920 7.34 -30.79 -40.54
CA GLY A 920 6.77 -31.95 -39.89
C GLY A 920 5.26 -32.17 -40.15
N VAL A 921 4.57 -31.19 -40.72
CA VAL A 921 3.14 -31.31 -41.02
C VAL A 921 2.96 -32.18 -42.24
N SER A 922 2.19 -33.28 -42.12
CA SER A 922 1.96 -34.19 -43.22
C SER A 922 1.14 -33.50 -44.35
N HIS A 923 1.40 -33.94 -45.57
CA HIS A 923 0.63 -33.44 -46.74
C HIS A 923 -0.88 -33.63 -46.55
N GLN A 924 -1.29 -34.74 -45.97
CA GLN A 924 -2.70 -35.03 -45.78
C GLN A 924 -3.33 -34.07 -44.74
N ASP A 925 -2.65 -33.78 -43.66
CA ASP A 925 -3.15 -32.87 -42.62
C ASP A 925 -3.24 -31.45 -43.18
N ALA A 926 -2.22 -30.99 -43.90
CA ALA A 926 -2.22 -29.69 -44.55
C ALA A 926 -3.32 -29.55 -45.60
N ALA A 927 -3.58 -30.61 -46.40
CA ALA A 927 -4.63 -30.64 -47.44
C ALA A 927 -6.07 -30.56 -46.87
N ASN A 928 -6.22 -30.85 -45.56
CA ASN A 928 -7.50 -30.75 -44.87
C ASN A 928 -7.73 -29.36 -44.24
N MET A 929 -6.83 -28.41 -44.38
CA MET A 929 -6.99 -27.05 -43.89
C MET A 929 -7.98 -26.26 -44.73
N TYR A 930 -8.54 -25.24 -44.09
CA TYR A 930 -9.47 -24.31 -44.71
C TYR A 930 -8.98 -22.87 -44.52
N TYR A 931 -9.31 -21.99 -45.45
CA TYR A 931 -9.06 -20.57 -45.31
C TYR A 931 -10.32 -19.74 -45.35
N ASN A 932 -10.36 -18.67 -44.59
CA ASN A 932 -11.40 -17.67 -44.58
C ASN A 932 -10.88 -16.34 -45.10
N GLY A 933 -11.68 -15.68 -45.97
CA GLY A 933 -11.34 -14.38 -46.50
C GLY A 933 -11.50 -13.28 -45.45
N SER A 934 -10.55 -12.39 -45.49
CA SER A 934 -10.44 -11.10 -44.83
C SER A 934 -10.91 -11.02 -43.36
N ILE A 935 -9.97 -11.10 -42.45
CA ILE A 935 -10.06 -10.33 -41.23
C ILE A 935 -9.85 -8.87 -41.67
N THR A 936 -10.92 -8.09 -41.84
CA THR A 936 -10.82 -6.66 -42.06
C THR A 936 -10.22 -6.03 -40.81
N THR A 937 -8.94 -5.77 -40.80
CA THR A 937 -8.28 -4.92 -39.87
C THR A 937 -8.66 -3.46 -40.17
N ASN A 938 -9.82 -3.04 -39.66
CA ASN A 938 -10.02 -1.63 -39.43
C ASN A 938 -9.08 -1.26 -38.24
N GLY A 939 -8.07 -0.44 -38.49
CA GLY A 939 -7.03 0.07 -37.66
C GLY A 939 -7.32 0.38 -36.20
N VAL A 940 -7.79 -0.57 -35.44
CA VAL A 940 -7.88 -0.64 -34.01
C VAL A 940 -7.15 -1.92 -33.64
N GLN A 941 -6.10 -1.81 -32.87
CA GLN A 941 -5.59 -2.94 -32.11
C GLN A 941 -6.77 -3.48 -31.28
N SER A 942 -7.46 -4.46 -31.80
CA SER A 942 -8.35 -5.26 -30.99
C SER A 942 -7.47 -6.35 -30.39
N HIS A 943 -7.17 -6.24 -29.12
CA HIS A 943 -6.93 -7.42 -28.31
C HIS A 943 -7.92 -8.48 -28.75
N VAL A 944 -7.48 -9.65 -29.11
CA VAL A 944 -8.34 -10.83 -29.13
C VAL A 944 -8.60 -11.20 -27.65
N THR A 945 -9.32 -10.32 -26.97
CA THR A 945 -9.90 -10.57 -25.67
C THR A 945 -11.23 -11.26 -25.86
N ASP A 946 -11.27 -12.42 -26.49
CA ASP A 946 -12.43 -13.30 -26.42
C ASP A 946 -12.04 -14.70 -26.91
N ILE A 947 -11.00 -15.27 -26.32
CA ILE A 947 -11.02 -16.71 -26.05
C ILE A 947 -11.18 -16.82 -24.55
N ALA A 948 -12.44 -16.99 -24.15
CA ALA A 948 -12.86 -17.18 -22.79
C ALA A 948 -11.97 -18.25 -22.12
N HIS A 949 -11.32 -17.89 -21.04
CA HIS A 949 -10.91 -18.86 -20.03
C HIS A 949 -12.21 -19.49 -19.48
N ALA A 950 -12.53 -20.72 -19.93
CA ALA A 950 -13.51 -21.60 -19.31
C ALA A 950 -12.78 -22.66 -18.47
#